data_357b6e96f8eaeeca11a43802aa460d07
#
_entry.id   357b6e96f8eaeeca11a43802aa460d07
#
_cell.length_a   1.000
_cell.length_b   1.000
_cell.length_c   1.000
_cell.angle_alpha   90.00
_cell.angle_beta   90.00
_cell.angle_gamma   90.00
#
_symmetry.space_group_name_H-M   'P 1'
#
loop_
_entity.id
_entity.type
_entity.pdbx_description
1 polymer ?
#
loop_
_entity_poly.entity_id
_entity_poly.type
_entity_poly.pdbx_seq_one_letter_code
_entity_poly.pdbx_strand_id
1 'polypeptide(L)'
;MNYLSRLSRKPFPFMLALLPFTSLAQESSLGEIVVTEPKIVVPLNAVSVGVAELQTLRPATSDTASLLRDVPGVSLYGAGGVSSLPSIHGLADDRLRIKVDGMDLIAACPNHMNPALSYLDPSQVGSINVYAGIAPVSVGGDSIGGSIVAETAAPMFAAPGQGSLIKGEVGAFYRSNGNAKGANLSAAYATESFSISYTGATAQSDNYEAGGKFKNYTFTGRPGHTLSRDEVGSTAYETRNHTLGVAFKGGNHLFEAKLGFQDMPYQLWPNQRMDLLENTQHRVNLRYLGQYDWGSLEARAYHEDVDHFMDFGADKKYWYRQGAPDWSGTPCGGPSATCAAGMPMYTASKNSGAIVKAEINLTQEDLLRMGGELQRYRLDDWWPASGAGMWPGTFWNINNGERDRTALFGELEKQVNARWMTLAGLRYERVKMDAGDVTGYNPAGGGNQGRDANAFNAQSHSKTDHNWDMTLLARYKVDAMRDIEFGFAHKTRSPNLHERYTWSTWTMAALMVNWAGDGNGYVGNLDLKPEKANTLSATFDWHATDRSWEFKATPYYTRVTDYIDAIQWDGATNTPRTVPQANQFTVLKFMNQSARLYGLDLSGRMPLAKTGVGEFGLKGTLGYTNGRNRDTGDGLYNVMPLNAKLALTHRLSGWDNAVELVMVKGKEDGSSARNEMDTPGYALVNLRGSYAWKQMRLDFGVENLFDKLYYHPLGGAYTGQGTTMSSSTTAVTTPKWGTPVPGPGRSIYAGLTVKF
;
A
#
# COMPACT_ATOMS: atom_id res chain seq x y z
N MET A 1 -8.20 -6.78 -39.39
CA MET A 1 -9.02 -8.01 -39.48
C MET A 1 -9.64 -8.23 -38.13
N ASN A 2 -10.95 -8.36 -38.14
CA ASN A 2 -11.85 -8.31 -37.00
C ASN A 2 -11.50 -9.23 -35.83
N TYR A 3 -11.49 -8.68 -34.59
CA TYR A 3 -11.96 -9.37 -33.38
C TYR A 3 -12.56 -8.33 -32.44
N LEU A 4 -13.81 -8.00 -32.65
CA LEU A 4 -14.73 -7.42 -31.68
C LEU A 4 -15.83 -8.46 -31.49
N SER A 5 -15.74 -9.30 -30.51
CA SER A 5 -16.87 -10.06 -29.99
C SER A 5 -17.13 -9.62 -28.55
N ARG A 6 -18.00 -8.64 -28.39
CA ARG A 6 -18.66 -8.32 -27.12
C ARG A 6 -19.53 -9.51 -26.72
N LEU A 7 -19.09 -10.29 -25.76
CA LEU A 7 -20.00 -11.17 -25.01
C LEU A 7 -20.74 -10.30 -23.98
N SER A 8 -21.99 -9.98 -24.29
CA SER A 8 -22.93 -9.40 -23.35
C SER A 8 -23.19 -10.42 -22.24
N ARG A 9 -22.60 -10.26 -21.08
CA ARG A 9 -22.95 -11.04 -19.88
C ARG A 9 -24.17 -10.41 -19.23
N LYS A 10 -25.32 -11.06 -19.39
CA LYS A 10 -26.52 -10.78 -18.63
C LYS A 10 -26.28 -11.10 -17.15
N PRO A 11 -26.78 -10.32 -16.20
CA PRO A 11 -26.69 -10.66 -14.77
C PRO A 11 -27.59 -11.87 -14.49
N PHE A 12 -27.03 -12.90 -13.86
CA PHE A 12 -27.77 -14.00 -13.28
C PHE A 12 -28.44 -13.51 -11.99
N PRO A 13 -29.74 -13.65 -11.82
CA PRO A 13 -30.41 -13.34 -10.56
C PRO A 13 -30.13 -14.49 -9.58
N PHE A 14 -29.37 -14.24 -8.53
CA PHE A 14 -29.24 -15.13 -7.38
C PHE A 14 -30.53 -15.02 -6.56
N MET A 15 -31.40 -16.00 -6.70
CA MET A 15 -32.59 -16.15 -5.86
C MET A 15 -32.18 -16.85 -4.57
N LEU A 16 -32.02 -16.07 -3.50
CA LEU A 16 -31.70 -16.58 -2.16
C LEU A 16 -32.98 -17.16 -1.54
N ALA A 17 -33.10 -18.48 -1.52
CA ALA A 17 -34.14 -19.18 -0.80
C ALA A 17 -33.82 -19.15 0.70
N LEU A 18 -34.51 -18.32 1.46
CA LEU A 18 -34.49 -18.31 2.93
C LEU A 18 -35.27 -19.51 3.45
N LEU A 19 -34.57 -20.53 3.92
CA LEU A 19 -35.17 -21.59 4.75
C LEU A 19 -35.00 -21.20 6.25
N PRO A 20 -36.05 -21.30 7.06
CA PRO A 20 -35.93 -21.02 8.48
C PRO A 20 -35.31 -22.23 9.21
N PHE A 21 -34.07 -22.10 9.66
CA PHE A 21 -33.49 -23.04 10.60
C PHE A 21 -33.73 -22.53 12.03
N THR A 22 -34.69 -23.13 12.72
CA THR A 22 -34.81 -23.04 14.18
C THR A 22 -33.97 -24.15 14.78
N SER A 23 -32.79 -23.86 15.28
CA SER A 23 -32.06 -24.70 16.23
C SER A 23 -31.88 -23.96 17.53
N LEU A 24 -32.44 -24.52 18.59
CA LEU A 24 -32.18 -24.13 19.96
C LEU A 24 -30.74 -24.50 20.31
N ALA A 25 -29.84 -23.53 20.32
CA ALA A 25 -28.47 -23.72 20.79
C ALA A 25 -28.40 -23.35 22.27
N GLN A 26 -28.09 -24.34 23.06
CA GLN A 26 -27.78 -24.24 24.48
C GLN A 26 -26.45 -23.50 24.66
N GLU A 27 -26.43 -22.46 25.49
CA GLU A 27 -25.21 -21.73 25.83
C GLU A 27 -24.25 -22.60 26.61
N SER A 28 -23.18 -23.03 25.95
CA SER A 28 -21.95 -23.43 26.65
C SER A 28 -20.89 -22.36 26.37
N SER A 29 -20.36 -21.77 27.43
CA SER A 29 -19.20 -20.87 27.33
C SER A 29 -18.04 -21.65 26.74
N LEU A 30 -17.78 -21.46 25.46
CA LEU A 30 -16.66 -22.07 24.77
C LEU A 30 -15.37 -21.41 25.25
N GLY A 31 -14.56 -22.14 26.00
CA GLY A 31 -13.17 -21.77 26.21
C GLY A 31 -12.49 -21.64 24.84
N GLU A 32 -11.92 -20.49 24.59
CA GLU A 32 -11.06 -20.21 23.45
C GLU A 32 -9.92 -21.25 23.48
N ILE A 33 -9.89 -22.19 22.52
CA ILE A 33 -8.71 -23.04 22.35
C ILE A 33 -7.66 -22.16 21.68
N VAL A 34 -6.98 -21.43 22.51
CA VAL A 34 -5.70 -20.84 22.16
C VAL A 34 -4.80 -22.02 21.85
N VAL A 35 -4.45 -22.22 20.58
CA VAL A 35 -3.12 -22.78 20.28
C VAL A 35 -2.22 -21.88 21.10
N THR A 36 -1.62 -22.37 22.15
CA THR A 36 -0.75 -21.58 23.00
C THR A 36 0.41 -21.13 22.13
N GLU A 37 0.20 -20.01 21.46
CA GLU A 37 1.34 -19.19 21.07
C GLU A 37 2.09 -18.89 22.37
N PRO A 38 3.41 -19.06 22.37
CA PRO A 38 4.21 -18.66 23.51
C PRO A 38 3.81 -17.22 23.83
N LYS A 39 3.64 -16.95 25.14
CA LYS A 39 3.27 -15.65 25.74
C LYS A 39 3.51 -14.52 24.74
N ILE A 40 2.44 -13.92 24.20
CA ILE A 40 2.55 -12.77 23.30
C ILE A 40 3.15 -11.63 24.13
N VAL A 41 4.46 -11.64 24.22
CA VAL A 41 5.19 -10.43 24.53
C VAL A 41 5.00 -9.58 23.30
N VAL A 42 4.31 -8.43 23.43
CA VAL A 42 4.18 -7.46 22.34
C VAL A 42 5.57 -7.29 21.74
N PRO A 43 5.77 -7.62 20.46
CA PRO A 43 7.09 -7.54 19.86
C PRO A 43 7.68 -6.15 20.09
N LEU A 44 8.96 -6.07 20.42
CA LEU A 44 9.63 -4.80 20.62
C LEU A 44 9.44 -3.93 19.37
N ASN A 45 9.07 -2.68 19.59
CA ASN A 45 8.86 -1.67 18.54
C ASN A 45 7.72 -1.98 17.54
N ALA A 46 6.72 -2.78 17.91
CA ALA A 46 5.57 -3.08 17.06
C ALA A 46 4.30 -2.36 17.54
N VAL A 47 3.48 -1.92 16.58
CA VAL A 47 2.09 -1.52 16.80
C VAL A 47 1.21 -2.57 16.14
N SER A 48 0.39 -3.26 16.94
CA SER A 48 -0.55 -4.25 16.46
C SER A 48 -1.96 -3.67 16.40
N VAL A 49 -2.61 -3.77 15.24
CA VAL A 49 -4.00 -3.36 15.00
C VAL A 49 -4.84 -4.63 14.87
N GLY A 50 -5.68 -4.87 15.86
CA GLY A 50 -6.50 -6.08 15.92
C GLY A 50 -7.89 -5.92 15.31
N VAL A 51 -8.64 -7.03 15.21
CA VAL A 51 -9.97 -7.09 14.57
C VAL A 51 -10.94 -6.04 15.12
N ALA A 52 -10.96 -5.80 16.43
CA ALA A 52 -11.89 -4.86 17.06
C ALA A 52 -11.67 -3.42 16.58
N GLU A 53 -10.42 -3.01 16.40
CA GLU A 53 -10.06 -1.68 15.89
C GLU A 53 -10.32 -1.59 14.38
N LEU A 54 -9.95 -2.64 13.62
CA LEU A 54 -10.19 -2.74 12.20
C LEU A 54 -11.69 -2.66 11.84
N GLN A 55 -12.56 -3.32 12.61
CA GLN A 55 -14.01 -3.34 12.37
C GLN A 55 -14.63 -1.94 12.33
N THR A 56 -14.15 -1.00 13.13
CA THR A 56 -14.69 0.36 13.17
C THR A 56 -14.33 1.20 11.94
N LEU A 57 -13.29 0.80 11.20
CA LEU A 57 -12.77 1.52 10.03
C LEU A 57 -13.27 0.94 8.70
N ARG A 58 -13.55 -0.37 8.65
CA ARG A 58 -13.92 -1.09 7.42
C ARG A 58 -15.05 -0.47 6.61
N PRO A 59 -16.18 -0.03 7.20
CA PRO A 59 -17.30 0.52 6.41
C PRO A 59 -16.98 1.85 5.75
N ALA A 60 -15.98 2.58 6.26
CA ALA A 60 -15.59 3.89 5.76
C ALA A 60 -14.61 3.82 4.58
N THR A 61 -14.06 2.64 4.25
CA THR A 61 -13.01 2.52 3.20
C THR A 61 -13.09 1.20 2.46
N SER A 62 -12.65 1.18 1.20
CA SER A 62 -12.32 -0.04 0.44
C SER A 62 -10.81 -0.22 0.29
N ASP A 63 -10.01 0.69 0.85
CA ASP A 63 -8.56 0.71 0.79
C ASP A 63 -7.97 0.12 2.07
N THR A 64 -7.29 -1.01 1.95
CA THR A 64 -6.71 -1.71 3.10
C THR A 64 -5.61 -0.90 3.78
N ALA A 65 -4.83 -0.12 3.04
CA ALA A 65 -3.84 0.77 3.63
C ALA A 65 -4.47 1.82 4.56
N SER A 66 -5.71 2.24 4.29
CA SER A 66 -6.45 3.19 5.11
C SER A 66 -6.81 2.67 6.51
N LEU A 67 -6.70 1.36 6.76
CA LEU A 67 -6.82 0.77 8.10
C LEU A 67 -5.63 1.15 9.01
N LEU A 68 -4.54 1.64 8.44
CA LEU A 68 -3.33 2.07 9.17
C LEU A 68 -3.37 3.54 9.60
N ARG A 69 -4.41 4.29 9.27
CA ARG A 69 -4.50 5.74 9.50
C ARG A 69 -4.42 6.18 10.95
N ASP A 70 -4.60 5.27 11.92
CA ASP A 70 -4.50 5.54 13.35
C ASP A 70 -3.16 5.05 13.95
N VAL A 71 -2.26 4.49 13.14
CA VAL A 71 -0.94 4.02 13.56
C VAL A 71 0.03 5.19 13.60
N PRO A 72 0.70 5.47 14.75
CA PRO A 72 1.68 6.55 14.85
C PRO A 72 2.82 6.38 13.84
N GLY A 73 3.28 7.49 13.26
CA GLY A 73 4.36 7.50 12.26
C GLY A 73 3.97 7.02 10.87
N VAL A 74 2.75 6.48 10.70
CA VAL A 74 2.21 6.06 9.39
C VAL A 74 1.40 7.19 8.78
N SER A 75 1.66 7.45 7.50
CA SER A 75 0.87 8.34 6.64
C SER A 75 0.50 7.60 5.37
N LEU A 76 -0.49 8.10 4.64
CA LEU A 76 -0.92 7.48 3.41
C LEU A 76 -0.65 8.40 2.23
N TYR A 77 0.02 7.87 1.25
CA TYR A 77 0.08 8.45 -0.08
C TYR A 77 -1.22 8.08 -0.80
N GLY A 78 -2.20 8.99 -0.71
CA GLY A 78 -3.55 8.77 -1.21
C GLY A 78 -3.59 8.86 -2.73
N ALA A 79 -3.81 7.73 -3.37
CA ALA A 79 -4.01 7.64 -4.81
C ALA A 79 -4.96 6.48 -5.06
N GLY A 80 -5.96 6.66 -5.89
CA GLY A 80 -6.98 5.65 -6.15
C GLY A 80 -7.80 5.23 -4.91
N GLY A 81 -8.90 4.56 -5.12
CA GLY A 81 -9.85 4.23 -4.05
C GLY A 81 -9.55 2.98 -3.24
N VAL A 82 -8.59 2.14 -3.67
CA VAL A 82 -8.27 0.83 -3.07
C VAL A 82 -6.76 0.53 -3.01
N SER A 83 -5.90 1.46 -3.33
CA SER A 83 -4.46 1.22 -3.51
C SER A 83 -3.57 2.34 -2.97
N SER A 84 -3.92 2.95 -1.83
CA SER A 84 -3.01 3.90 -1.19
C SER A 84 -1.71 3.22 -0.79
N LEU A 85 -0.61 3.95 -0.91
CA LEU A 85 0.70 3.52 -0.46
C LEU A 85 0.94 4.03 0.97
N PRO A 86 1.29 3.17 1.93
CA PRO A 86 1.72 3.62 3.23
C PRO A 86 3.11 4.29 3.14
N SER A 87 3.30 5.30 3.98
CA SER A 87 4.58 5.96 4.22
C SER A 87 4.86 5.95 5.70
N ILE A 88 6.03 5.50 6.11
CA ILE A 88 6.48 5.49 7.50
C ILE A 88 7.62 6.50 7.61
N HIS A 89 7.44 7.54 8.45
CA HIS A 89 8.46 8.56 8.69
C HIS A 89 8.97 9.25 7.40
N GLY A 90 8.11 9.37 6.36
CA GLY A 90 8.50 9.94 5.06
C GLY A 90 9.22 8.96 4.12
N LEU A 91 9.32 7.68 4.49
CA LEU A 91 9.82 6.61 3.64
C LEU A 91 8.64 5.78 3.14
N ALA A 92 8.45 5.73 1.84
CA ALA A 92 7.33 5.07 1.17
C ALA A 92 7.83 4.07 0.12
N ASP A 93 6.92 3.45 -0.61
CA ASP A 93 7.15 2.52 -1.70
C ASP A 93 7.99 1.30 -1.25
N ASP A 94 8.91 0.85 -2.09
CA ASP A 94 9.79 -0.29 -1.80
C ASP A 94 10.78 -0.04 -0.65
N ARG A 95 10.76 1.14 -0.03
CA ARG A 95 11.47 1.37 1.24
C ARG A 95 10.77 0.73 2.43
N LEU A 96 9.52 0.30 2.26
CA LEU A 96 8.78 -0.49 3.25
C LEU A 96 8.70 -1.94 2.78
N ARG A 97 8.88 -2.88 3.70
CA ARG A 97 8.58 -4.28 3.42
C ARG A 97 7.17 -4.60 3.85
N ILE A 98 6.31 -4.95 2.89
CA ILE A 98 4.91 -5.28 3.15
C ILE A 98 4.68 -6.76 2.86
N LYS A 99 4.26 -7.50 3.89
CA LYS A 99 3.90 -8.92 3.76
C LYS A 99 2.40 -9.11 3.96
N VAL A 100 1.81 -9.91 3.08
CA VAL A 100 0.41 -10.38 3.20
C VAL A 100 0.42 -11.89 3.38
N ASP A 101 -0.10 -12.38 4.49
CA ASP A 101 -0.03 -13.81 4.86
C ASP A 101 1.41 -14.38 4.73
N GLY A 102 2.41 -13.58 5.12
CA GLY A 102 3.83 -13.94 5.05
C GLY A 102 4.46 -13.93 3.65
N MET A 103 3.71 -13.62 2.58
CA MET A 103 4.22 -13.44 1.22
C MET A 103 4.74 -12.02 1.03
N ASP A 104 5.91 -11.85 0.41
CA ASP A 104 6.38 -10.57 -0.09
C ASP A 104 5.74 -10.29 -1.45
N LEU A 105 4.69 -9.48 -1.51
CA LEU A 105 4.04 -9.08 -2.75
C LEU A 105 4.71 -7.83 -3.32
N ILE A 106 4.96 -7.82 -4.64
CA ILE A 106 5.68 -6.75 -5.33
C ILE A 106 4.75 -6.12 -6.37
N ALA A 107 4.68 -4.79 -6.42
CA ALA A 107 3.95 -4.10 -7.47
C ALA A 107 4.57 -4.38 -8.85
N ALA A 108 3.76 -4.85 -9.80
CA ALA A 108 4.20 -5.10 -11.17
C ALA A 108 4.25 -3.81 -12.01
N CYS A 109 3.47 -2.82 -11.60
CA CYS A 109 3.30 -1.57 -12.33
C CYS A 109 4.41 -0.56 -12.02
N PRO A 110 5.00 0.12 -13.03
CA PRO A 110 5.98 1.19 -12.82
C PRO A 110 5.42 2.38 -12.02
N ASN A 111 4.12 2.52 -11.93
CA ASN A 111 3.42 3.61 -11.24
C ASN A 111 2.83 3.18 -9.88
N HIS A 112 3.22 2.01 -9.35
CA HIS A 112 2.73 1.45 -8.08
C HIS A 112 1.19 1.38 -7.97
N MET A 113 0.49 1.14 -9.08
CA MET A 113 -0.98 1.11 -9.07
C MET A 113 -1.55 -0.15 -8.40
N ASN A 114 -0.74 -1.19 -8.23
CA ASN A 114 -1.12 -2.46 -7.61
C ASN A 114 -0.18 -2.83 -6.44
N PRO A 115 -0.10 -1.97 -5.39
CA PRO A 115 0.75 -2.24 -4.22
C PRO A 115 0.25 -3.44 -3.42
N ALA A 116 1.10 -4.02 -2.58
CA ALA A 116 0.84 -5.26 -1.84
C ALA A 116 -0.50 -5.28 -1.07
N LEU A 117 -0.90 -4.18 -0.43
CA LEU A 117 -2.15 -4.10 0.33
C LEU A 117 -3.40 -3.99 -0.55
N SER A 118 -3.28 -3.67 -1.85
CA SER A 118 -4.42 -3.63 -2.77
C SER A 118 -4.97 -5.01 -3.10
N TYR A 119 -4.18 -6.06 -2.86
CA TYR A 119 -4.58 -7.45 -3.05
C TYR A 119 -5.37 -8.06 -1.89
N LEU A 120 -5.69 -7.26 -0.89
CA LEU A 120 -6.43 -7.67 0.31
C LEU A 120 -7.56 -6.68 0.57
N ASP A 121 -8.80 -7.17 0.58
CA ASP A 121 -9.96 -6.35 0.96
C ASP A 121 -9.96 -6.06 2.47
N PRO A 122 -10.35 -4.85 2.93
CA PRO A 122 -10.43 -4.53 4.36
C PRO A 122 -11.21 -5.54 5.21
N SER A 123 -12.24 -6.19 4.65
CA SER A 123 -13.05 -7.20 5.36
C SER A 123 -12.29 -8.50 5.63
N GLN A 124 -11.24 -8.79 4.84
CA GLN A 124 -10.45 -10.03 4.94
C GLN A 124 -9.29 -9.92 5.94
N VAL A 125 -8.95 -8.72 6.39
CA VAL A 125 -7.81 -8.48 7.30
C VAL A 125 -8.15 -8.98 8.69
N GLY A 126 -7.35 -9.91 9.21
CA GLY A 126 -7.43 -10.42 10.58
C GLY A 126 -6.63 -9.57 11.57
N SER A 127 -5.43 -9.18 11.19
CA SER A 127 -4.56 -8.30 11.97
C SER A 127 -3.53 -7.60 11.09
N ILE A 128 -3.01 -6.47 11.57
CA ILE A 128 -1.88 -5.78 10.94
C ILE A 128 -0.87 -5.44 12.04
N ASN A 129 0.39 -5.82 11.81
CA ASN A 129 1.51 -5.42 12.65
C ASN A 129 2.39 -4.43 11.87
N VAL A 130 2.69 -3.30 12.48
CA VAL A 130 3.52 -2.24 11.91
C VAL A 130 4.77 -2.06 12.76
N TYR A 131 5.93 -2.12 12.13
CA TYR A 131 7.25 -1.85 12.71
C TYR A 131 7.79 -0.57 12.10
N ALA A 132 7.58 0.55 12.79
CA ALA A 132 7.96 1.86 12.27
C ALA A 132 9.46 2.13 12.45
N GLY A 133 10.17 2.34 11.35
CA GLY A 133 11.59 2.68 11.31
C GLY A 133 12.55 1.53 11.67
N ILE A 134 12.29 0.80 12.75
CA ILE A 134 13.14 -0.30 13.23
C ILE A 134 12.36 -1.59 13.27
N ALA A 135 12.59 -2.48 12.31
CA ALA A 135 12.02 -3.82 12.26
C ALA A 135 13.04 -4.87 12.69
N PRO A 136 12.65 -5.91 13.49
CA PRO A 136 13.47 -7.10 13.71
C PRO A 136 13.94 -7.71 12.40
N VAL A 137 15.13 -8.32 12.39
CA VAL A 137 15.69 -8.91 11.16
C VAL A 137 14.92 -10.16 10.68
N SER A 138 14.17 -10.79 11.57
CA SER A 138 13.27 -11.91 11.27
C SER A 138 11.98 -11.48 10.53
N VAL A 139 11.62 -10.18 10.60
CA VAL A 139 10.44 -9.58 9.96
C VAL A 139 10.81 -8.76 8.75
N GLY A 140 11.82 -7.88 8.90
CA GLY A 140 12.30 -6.96 7.88
C GLY A 140 13.44 -7.53 7.05
N GLY A 141 13.88 -6.77 6.06
CA GLY A 141 14.97 -7.01 5.12
C GLY A 141 14.62 -6.36 3.79
N ASP A 142 15.63 -5.94 3.04
CA ASP A 142 15.46 -5.20 1.78
C ASP A 142 14.50 -4.00 1.91
N SER A 143 14.60 -3.30 3.04
CA SER A 143 13.77 -2.14 3.39
C SER A 143 14.48 -1.26 4.41
N ILE A 144 14.28 0.05 4.33
CA ILE A 144 14.90 1.03 5.23
C ILE A 144 13.91 1.83 6.07
N GLY A 145 12.61 1.79 5.75
CA GLY A 145 11.55 2.58 6.40
C GLY A 145 10.76 1.81 7.44
N GLY A 146 10.86 0.48 7.46
CA GLY A 146 10.09 -0.37 8.36
C GLY A 146 9.37 -1.51 7.66
N SER A 147 8.48 -2.20 8.39
CA SER A 147 7.74 -3.34 7.84
C SER A 147 6.28 -3.31 8.26
N ILE A 148 5.40 -3.78 7.37
CA ILE A 148 3.97 -3.98 7.61
C ILE A 148 3.66 -5.44 7.33
N VAL A 149 3.06 -6.13 8.30
CA VAL A 149 2.64 -7.52 8.16
C VAL A 149 1.14 -7.59 8.34
N ALA A 150 0.43 -7.84 7.25
CA ALA A 150 -1.02 -8.02 7.23
C ALA A 150 -1.34 -9.53 7.15
N GLU A 151 -2.16 -10.01 8.05
CA GLU A 151 -2.59 -11.40 8.10
C GLU A 151 -4.11 -11.49 7.92
N THR A 152 -4.56 -12.46 7.13
CA THR A 152 -5.99 -12.83 7.08
C THR A 152 -6.34 -13.68 8.31
N ALA A 153 -7.62 -13.96 8.51
CA ALA A 153 -8.06 -14.77 9.63
C ALA A 153 -7.39 -16.15 9.64
N ALA A 154 -6.94 -16.60 10.83
CA ALA A 154 -6.40 -17.93 11.03
C ALA A 154 -7.46 -19.02 10.80
N PRO A 155 -7.08 -20.25 10.38
CA PRO A 155 -8.02 -21.35 10.23
C PRO A 155 -8.65 -21.71 11.58
N MET A 156 -9.95 -21.98 11.58
CA MET A 156 -10.71 -22.42 12.75
C MET A 156 -10.80 -23.93 12.78
N PHE A 157 -10.87 -24.52 13.99
CA PHE A 157 -11.12 -25.93 14.19
C PHE A 157 -12.23 -26.14 15.22
N ALA A 158 -12.98 -27.25 15.11
CA ALA A 158 -13.95 -27.61 16.11
C ALA A 158 -13.24 -28.01 17.44
N ALA A 159 -13.90 -27.75 18.56
CA ALA A 159 -13.40 -28.24 19.86
C ALA A 159 -13.48 -29.76 19.95
N PRO A 160 -12.61 -30.40 20.76
CA PRO A 160 -12.70 -31.85 20.98
C PRO A 160 -14.10 -32.27 21.41
N GLY A 161 -14.66 -33.29 20.72
CA GLY A 161 -16.01 -33.81 20.96
C GLY A 161 -17.16 -32.97 20.33
N GLN A 162 -16.88 -31.83 19.73
CA GLN A 162 -17.90 -30.98 19.05
C GLN A 162 -18.35 -31.53 17.69
N GLY A 163 -17.55 -32.41 17.09
CA GLY A 163 -17.78 -32.98 15.75
C GLY A 163 -17.46 -31.98 14.63
N SER A 164 -18.30 -30.98 14.41
CA SER A 164 -18.05 -29.97 13.39
C SER A 164 -18.48 -28.57 13.85
N LEU A 165 -17.94 -27.56 13.16
CA LEU A 165 -18.20 -26.15 13.37
C LEU A 165 -18.48 -25.50 12.01
N ILE A 166 -19.57 -24.70 11.91
CA ILE A 166 -19.82 -23.80 10.80
C ILE A 166 -19.87 -22.39 11.36
N LYS A 167 -19.09 -21.50 10.78
CA LYS A 167 -19.14 -20.06 11.09
C LYS A 167 -19.00 -19.24 9.82
N GLY A 168 -19.63 -18.08 9.83
CA GLY A 168 -19.53 -17.17 8.70
C GLY A 168 -20.00 -15.78 9.04
N GLU A 169 -19.75 -14.88 8.06
CA GLU A 169 -20.13 -13.49 8.13
C GLU A 169 -20.50 -13.02 6.72
N VAL A 170 -21.60 -12.29 6.62
CA VAL A 170 -22.00 -11.57 5.41
C VAL A 170 -22.06 -10.10 5.76
N GLY A 171 -21.43 -9.26 4.94
CA GLY A 171 -21.46 -7.82 5.11
C GLY A 171 -21.80 -7.09 3.82
N ALA A 172 -22.32 -5.88 3.96
CA ALA A 172 -22.51 -4.94 2.87
C ALA A 172 -22.34 -3.51 3.38
N PHE A 173 -21.90 -2.62 2.49
CA PHE A 173 -21.76 -1.20 2.81
C PHE A 173 -22.18 -0.30 1.66
N TYR A 174 -22.50 0.95 2.02
CA TYR A 174 -22.73 2.06 1.09
C TYR A 174 -22.08 3.33 1.63
N ARG A 175 -21.48 4.12 0.73
CA ARG A 175 -20.95 5.47 0.99
C ARG A 175 -21.49 6.43 -0.07
N SER A 176 -22.01 7.58 0.37
CA SER A 176 -22.72 8.51 -0.52
C SER A 176 -21.81 9.22 -1.53
N ASN A 177 -20.59 9.58 -1.13
CA ASN A 177 -19.62 10.22 -2.05
C ASN A 177 -18.99 9.15 -2.96
N GLY A 178 -19.12 9.35 -4.29
CA GLY A 178 -18.75 8.36 -5.29
C GLY A 178 -19.73 7.17 -5.37
N ASN A 179 -20.89 7.19 -4.72
CA ASN A 179 -21.86 6.07 -4.71
C ASN A 179 -21.22 4.71 -4.41
N ALA A 180 -20.19 4.72 -3.55
CA ALA A 180 -19.40 3.54 -3.30
C ALA A 180 -20.22 2.48 -2.55
N LYS A 181 -20.15 1.23 -3.02
CA LYS A 181 -20.87 0.09 -2.43
C LYS A 181 -20.07 -1.18 -2.56
N GLY A 182 -20.34 -2.12 -1.68
CA GLY A 182 -19.69 -3.42 -1.72
C GLY A 182 -20.37 -4.42 -0.81
N ALA A 183 -19.94 -5.67 -0.96
CA ALA A 183 -20.39 -6.78 -0.14
C ALA A 183 -19.21 -7.74 0.10
N ASN A 184 -19.26 -8.43 1.24
CA ASN A 184 -18.32 -9.48 1.58
C ASN A 184 -19.02 -10.70 2.15
N LEU A 185 -18.41 -11.86 1.97
CA LEU A 185 -18.79 -13.14 2.55
C LEU A 185 -17.55 -13.82 3.10
N SER A 186 -17.59 -14.28 4.33
CA SER A 186 -16.66 -15.27 4.85
C SER A 186 -17.46 -16.47 5.38
N ALA A 187 -16.99 -17.68 5.11
CA ALA A 187 -17.59 -18.90 5.61
C ALA A 187 -16.50 -19.96 5.86
N ALA A 188 -16.62 -20.69 6.95
CA ALA A 188 -15.72 -21.78 7.27
C ALA A 188 -16.51 -22.98 7.79
N TYR A 189 -16.12 -24.18 7.34
CA TYR A 189 -16.50 -25.45 7.91
C TYR A 189 -15.25 -26.10 8.49
N ALA A 190 -15.36 -26.59 9.70
CA ALA A 190 -14.23 -27.21 10.37
C ALA A 190 -14.66 -28.43 11.19
N THR A 191 -13.77 -29.39 11.28
CA THR A 191 -13.74 -30.49 12.25
C THR A 191 -12.59 -30.26 13.23
N GLU A 192 -12.30 -31.19 14.12
CA GLU A 192 -11.15 -31.09 15.05
C GLU A 192 -9.79 -31.04 14.33
N SER A 193 -9.69 -31.66 13.13
CA SER A 193 -8.42 -31.80 12.41
C SER A 193 -8.42 -31.21 11.00
N PHE A 194 -9.57 -30.79 10.47
CA PHE A 194 -9.71 -30.25 9.12
C PHE A 194 -10.49 -28.94 9.15
N SER A 195 -10.09 -28.01 8.32
CA SER A 195 -10.79 -26.74 8.10
C SER A 195 -10.76 -26.37 6.63
N ILE A 196 -11.90 -25.92 6.12
CA ILE A 196 -12.01 -25.28 4.82
C ILE A 196 -12.72 -23.93 4.99
N SER A 197 -12.20 -22.89 4.36
CA SER A 197 -12.74 -21.54 4.46
C SER A 197 -12.77 -20.88 3.10
N TYR A 198 -13.75 -20.03 2.90
CA TYR A 198 -13.86 -19.14 1.75
C TYR A 198 -14.08 -17.72 2.22
N THR A 199 -13.37 -16.78 1.61
CA THR A 199 -13.63 -15.35 1.75
C THR A 199 -13.76 -14.72 0.37
N GLY A 200 -14.79 -13.91 0.19
CA GLY A 200 -15.00 -13.15 -1.04
C GLY A 200 -15.43 -11.72 -0.70
N ALA A 201 -14.99 -10.75 -1.49
CA ALA A 201 -15.38 -9.36 -1.35
C ALA A 201 -15.46 -8.70 -2.72
N THR A 202 -16.38 -7.76 -2.86
CA THR A 202 -16.48 -6.87 -4.03
C THR A 202 -16.75 -5.46 -3.58
N ALA A 203 -16.14 -4.49 -4.26
CA ALA A 203 -16.37 -3.08 -4.03
C ALA A 203 -16.30 -2.31 -5.35
N GLN A 204 -17.16 -1.30 -5.51
CA GLN A 204 -17.15 -0.38 -6.64
C GLN A 204 -17.48 1.03 -6.21
N SER A 205 -16.97 2.02 -6.94
CA SER A 205 -17.25 3.44 -6.74
C SER A 205 -17.21 4.18 -8.07
N ASP A 206 -18.05 5.18 -8.22
CA ASP A 206 -17.90 6.23 -9.21
C ASP A 206 -16.79 7.20 -8.76
N ASN A 207 -16.50 8.24 -9.57
CA ASN A 207 -15.63 9.33 -9.14
C ASN A 207 -16.19 10.01 -7.89
N TYR A 208 -15.31 10.39 -6.96
CA TYR A 208 -15.74 11.17 -5.80
C TYR A 208 -15.76 12.68 -6.11
N GLU A 209 -16.55 13.40 -5.32
CA GLU A 209 -16.60 14.85 -5.32
C GLU A 209 -15.76 15.40 -4.16
N ALA A 210 -14.98 16.45 -4.44
CA ALA A 210 -14.29 17.25 -3.42
C ALA A 210 -15.29 18.15 -2.68
N GLY A 211 -14.93 18.67 -1.51
CA GLY A 211 -15.76 19.58 -0.73
C GLY A 211 -15.93 20.98 -1.36
N GLY A 212 -15.65 21.13 -2.65
CA GLY A 212 -15.83 22.36 -3.40
C GLY A 212 -15.05 22.35 -4.72
N LYS A 213 -15.27 23.39 -5.52
CA LYS A 213 -14.64 23.54 -6.84
C LYS A 213 -13.15 23.78 -6.71
N PHE A 214 -12.35 22.86 -7.24
CA PHE A 214 -10.87 22.90 -7.19
C PHE A 214 -10.23 23.15 -8.55
N LYS A 215 -11.00 23.04 -9.64
CA LYS A 215 -10.57 23.27 -11.04
C LYS A 215 -11.52 24.22 -11.75
N ASN A 216 -11.05 24.86 -12.83
CA ASN A 216 -11.84 25.81 -13.62
C ASN A 216 -12.26 25.27 -15.00
N TYR A 217 -12.00 23.99 -15.27
CA TYR A 217 -12.33 23.32 -16.53
C TYR A 217 -13.16 22.05 -16.27
N THR A 218 -13.94 21.64 -17.28
CA THR A 218 -14.81 20.46 -17.26
C THR A 218 -14.42 19.44 -18.32
N PHE A 219 -13.54 19.81 -19.23
CA PHE A 219 -13.16 19.05 -20.42
C PHE A 219 -12.35 17.79 -20.09
N THR A 220 -12.73 16.64 -20.66
CA THR A 220 -12.02 15.36 -20.51
C THR A 220 -11.19 14.97 -21.76
N GLY A 221 -11.45 15.62 -22.89
CA GLY A 221 -10.88 15.20 -24.18
C GLY A 221 -11.60 14.00 -24.80
N ARG A 222 -12.76 13.61 -24.27
CA ARG A 222 -13.68 12.62 -24.85
C ARG A 222 -14.92 13.33 -25.37
N PRO A 223 -15.37 13.10 -26.63
CA PRO A 223 -16.58 13.70 -27.15
C PRO A 223 -17.80 13.38 -26.28
N GLY A 224 -18.54 14.40 -25.86
CA GLY A 224 -19.75 14.26 -25.07
C GLY A 224 -19.53 13.90 -23.59
N HIS A 225 -18.30 13.86 -23.11
CA HIS A 225 -17.97 13.58 -21.70
C HIS A 225 -17.33 14.79 -21.02
N THR A 226 -17.91 15.22 -19.93
CA THR A 226 -17.39 16.33 -19.09
C THR A 226 -17.56 15.98 -17.62
N LEU A 227 -16.69 16.52 -16.77
CA LEU A 227 -16.75 16.40 -15.32
C LEU A 227 -17.11 17.74 -14.68
N SER A 228 -17.83 17.74 -13.59
CA SER A 228 -18.06 18.97 -12.82
C SER A 228 -16.75 19.50 -12.21
N ARG A 229 -16.75 20.75 -11.74
CA ARG A 229 -15.52 21.41 -11.23
C ARG A 229 -15.06 20.90 -9.87
N ASP A 230 -15.92 20.22 -9.16
CA ASP A 230 -15.74 19.58 -7.85
C ASP A 230 -15.57 18.06 -7.97
N GLU A 231 -15.96 17.45 -9.08
CA GLU A 231 -15.71 16.03 -9.34
C GLU A 231 -14.22 15.76 -9.63
N VAL A 232 -13.64 14.82 -8.90
CA VAL A 232 -12.23 14.43 -9.06
C VAL A 232 -12.16 13.28 -10.05
N GLY A 233 -11.84 13.61 -11.30
CA GLY A 233 -11.73 12.64 -12.37
C GLY A 233 -10.69 11.56 -12.07
N SER A 234 -10.92 10.39 -12.63
CA SER A 234 -10.06 9.21 -12.48
C SER A 234 -9.94 8.76 -11.01
N THR A 235 -11.06 8.65 -10.31
CA THR A 235 -11.10 8.10 -8.94
C THR A 235 -12.06 6.93 -8.80
N ALA A 236 -12.77 6.56 -9.86
CA ALA A 236 -13.66 5.41 -9.90
C ALA A 236 -12.87 4.08 -9.85
N TYR A 237 -13.47 3.04 -9.26
CA TYR A 237 -12.87 1.72 -9.19
C TYR A 237 -13.91 0.59 -9.12
N GLU A 238 -13.46 -0.62 -9.48
CA GLU A 238 -14.14 -1.87 -9.21
C GLU A 238 -13.12 -2.94 -8.86
N THR A 239 -13.34 -3.70 -7.76
CA THR A 239 -12.47 -4.78 -7.32
C THR A 239 -13.25 -5.97 -6.83
N ARG A 240 -12.71 -7.17 -7.05
CA ARG A 240 -13.26 -8.46 -6.63
C ARG A 240 -12.12 -9.31 -6.08
N ASN A 241 -12.26 -9.78 -4.85
CA ASN A 241 -11.26 -10.56 -4.16
C ASN A 241 -11.86 -11.88 -3.69
N HIS A 242 -11.15 -12.97 -3.91
CA HIS A 242 -11.55 -14.31 -3.50
C HIS A 242 -10.36 -15.05 -2.88
N THR A 243 -10.59 -15.75 -1.78
CA THR A 243 -9.58 -16.62 -1.19
C THR A 243 -10.24 -17.91 -0.69
N LEU A 244 -9.70 -19.05 -1.09
CA LEU A 244 -10.04 -20.37 -0.57
C LEU A 244 -8.90 -20.85 0.31
N GLY A 245 -9.21 -21.18 1.57
CA GLY A 245 -8.26 -21.72 2.53
C GLY A 245 -8.60 -23.18 2.89
N VAL A 246 -7.58 -24.02 3.00
CA VAL A 246 -7.68 -25.40 3.50
C VAL A 246 -6.61 -25.59 4.55
N ALA A 247 -6.96 -26.19 5.68
CA ALA A 247 -5.99 -26.47 6.74
C ALA A 247 -6.20 -27.86 7.36
N PHE A 248 -5.09 -28.50 7.72
CA PHE A 248 -5.06 -29.77 8.44
C PHE A 248 -4.24 -29.63 9.70
N LYS A 249 -4.80 -30.05 10.83
CA LYS A 249 -4.17 -30.06 12.14
C LYS A 249 -4.04 -31.50 12.61
N GLY A 250 -2.84 -31.92 12.97
CA GLY A 250 -2.57 -33.24 13.53
C GLY A 250 -1.52 -33.16 14.63
N GLY A 251 -1.92 -33.44 15.88
CA GLY A 251 -1.05 -33.23 17.03
C GLY A 251 -0.52 -31.80 17.10
N ASN A 252 0.78 -31.65 17.06
CA ASN A 252 1.49 -30.38 17.14
C ASN A 252 1.81 -29.78 15.73
N HIS A 253 1.17 -30.26 14.67
CA HIS A 253 1.46 -29.86 13.30
C HIS A 253 0.24 -29.25 12.65
N LEU A 254 0.46 -28.14 11.90
CA LEU A 254 -0.54 -27.44 11.10
C LEU A 254 -0.02 -27.30 9.67
N PHE A 255 -0.83 -27.71 8.70
CA PHE A 255 -0.61 -27.47 7.29
C PHE A 255 -1.72 -26.57 6.76
N GLU A 256 -1.37 -25.53 6.05
CA GLU A 256 -2.31 -24.58 5.43
C GLU A 256 -2.00 -24.41 3.95
N ALA A 257 -3.04 -24.32 3.14
CA ALA A 257 -2.97 -23.90 1.76
C ALA A 257 -4.01 -22.81 1.52
N LYS A 258 -3.60 -21.69 0.93
CA LYS A 258 -4.50 -20.60 0.51
C LYS A 258 -4.35 -20.37 -0.98
N LEU A 259 -5.47 -20.33 -1.70
CA LEU A 259 -5.58 -19.97 -3.11
C LEU A 259 -6.28 -18.62 -3.17
N GLY A 260 -5.62 -17.61 -3.70
CA GLY A 260 -6.16 -16.26 -3.84
C GLY A 260 -6.34 -15.90 -5.31
N PHE A 261 -7.39 -15.14 -5.56
CA PHE A 261 -7.68 -14.54 -6.86
C PHE A 261 -8.19 -13.11 -6.67
N GLN A 262 -7.66 -12.18 -7.44
CA GLN A 262 -8.19 -10.84 -7.56
C GLN A 262 -8.47 -10.50 -9.02
N ASP A 263 -9.61 -9.89 -9.28
CA ASP A 263 -9.99 -9.25 -10.53
C ASP A 263 -10.33 -7.79 -10.23
N MET A 264 -9.60 -6.88 -10.86
CA MET A 264 -9.81 -5.44 -10.78
C MET A 264 -10.05 -4.91 -12.18
N PRO A 265 -11.31 -4.86 -12.64
CA PRO A 265 -11.65 -4.43 -13.99
C PRO A 265 -11.20 -3.02 -14.32
N TYR A 266 -11.17 -2.15 -13.31
CA TYR A 266 -10.57 -0.82 -13.40
C TYR A 266 -10.31 -0.25 -12.01
N GLN A 267 -9.26 0.54 -11.95
CA GLN A 267 -8.99 1.50 -10.89
C GLN A 267 -8.39 2.74 -11.52
N LEU A 268 -9.11 3.84 -11.48
CA LEU A 268 -8.68 5.08 -12.07
C LEU A 268 -7.84 5.87 -11.06
N TRP A 269 -6.89 6.66 -11.57
CA TRP A 269 -5.88 7.30 -10.76
C TRP A 269 -5.79 8.81 -11.01
N PRO A 270 -6.13 9.67 -10.01
CA PRO A 270 -6.18 11.10 -10.18
C PRO A 270 -4.81 11.75 -10.29
N ASN A 271 -3.75 11.10 -9.81
CA ASN A 271 -2.38 11.59 -9.81
C ASN A 271 -1.44 10.82 -10.76
N GLN A 272 -1.98 9.90 -11.53
CA GLN A 272 -1.26 9.18 -12.57
C GLN A 272 -1.70 9.63 -13.95
N ARG A 273 -0.78 9.62 -14.90
CA ARG A 273 -1.07 10.03 -16.28
C ARG A 273 -1.92 9.02 -17.05
N MET A 274 -1.93 7.79 -16.56
CA MET A 274 -2.74 6.68 -17.08
C MET A 274 -3.65 6.14 -15.98
N ASP A 275 -4.56 5.25 -16.35
CA ASP A 275 -5.45 4.54 -15.44
C ASP A 275 -5.17 3.03 -15.54
N LEU A 276 -5.34 2.31 -14.43
CA LEU A 276 -5.40 0.87 -14.43
C LEU A 276 -6.76 0.45 -15.00
N LEU A 277 -6.74 -0.29 -16.11
CA LEU A 277 -7.95 -0.73 -16.81
C LEU A 277 -8.15 -2.25 -16.78
N GLU A 278 -7.19 -2.99 -16.25
CA GLU A 278 -7.31 -4.41 -15.90
C GLU A 278 -6.13 -4.79 -14.98
N ASN A 279 -6.43 -5.51 -13.91
CA ASN A 279 -5.40 -6.17 -13.10
C ASN A 279 -5.96 -7.49 -12.58
N THR A 280 -5.31 -8.58 -12.92
CA THR A 280 -5.63 -9.91 -12.40
C THR A 280 -4.46 -10.46 -11.61
N GLN A 281 -4.77 -11.10 -10.48
CA GLN A 281 -3.77 -11.77 -9.66
C GLN A 281 -4.24 -13.18 -9.32
N HIS A 282 -3.35 -14.15 -9.50
CA HIS A 282 -3.47 -15.49 -8.96
C HIS A 282 -2.36 -15.75 -7.95
N ARG A 283 -2.69 -16.30 -6.79
CA ARG A 283 -1.69 -16.61 -5.77
C ARG A 283 -1.95 -17.94 -5.08
N VAL A 284 -0.87 -18.62 -4.76
CA VAL A 284 -0.85 -19.84 -3.95
C VAL A 284 0.09 -19.62 -2.78
N ASN A 285 -0.34 -19.95 -1.58
CA ASN A 285 0.45 -19.86 -0.36
C ASN A 285 0.31 -21.15 0.43
N LEU A 286 1.41 -21.84 0.62
CA LEU A 286 1.49 -23.09 1.40
C LEU A 286 2.29 -22.80 2.66
N ARG A 287 1.76 -23.22 3.81
CA ARG A 287 2.40 -23.04 5.11
C ARG A 287 2.39 -24.32 5.90
N TYR A 288 3.51 -24.65 6.51
CA TYR A 288 3.65 -25.63 7.56
C TYR A 288 4.08 -24.93 8.86
N LEU A 289 3.45 -25.28 9.98
CA LEU A 289 3.84 -24.86 11.32
C LEU A 289 3.88 -26.13 12.22
N GLY A 290 5.05 -26.42 12.76
CA GLY A 290 5.26 -27.50 13.72
C GLY A 290 5.70 -26.96 15.08
N GLN A 291 5.13 -27.51 16.14
CA GLN A 291 5.53 -27.26 17.53
C GLN A 291 6.33 -28.46 18.03
N TYR A 292 7.48 -28.20 18.62
CA TYR A 292 8.43 -29.19 19.11
C TYR A 292 8.88 -28.84 20.55
N ASP A 293 9.50 -29.74 21.24
CA ASP A 293 10.02 -29.48 22.59
C ASP A 293 11.06 -28.35 22.63
N TRP A 294 11.78 -28.17 21.56
CA TRP A 294 12.78 -27.09 21.40
C TRP A 294 12.20 -25.75 20.95
N GLY A 295 10.94 -25.70 20.52
CA GLY A 295 10.32 -24.50 19.97
C GLY A 295 9.43 -24.74 18.76
N SER A 296 9.44 -23.88 17.76
CA SER A 296 8.61 -24.00 16.56
C SER A 296 9.41 -23.93 15.26
N LEU A 297 8.88 -24.56 14.21
CA LEU A 297 9.38 -24.49 12.85
C LEU A 297 8.24 -24.05 11.93
N GLU A 298 8.44 -22.97 11.22
CA GLU A 298 7.59 -22.53 10.11
C GLU A 298 8.31 -22.73 8.78
N ALA A 299 7.64 -23.34 7.82
CA ALA A 299 8.08 -23.39 6.43
C ALA A 299 6.94 -22.88 5.54
N ARG A 300 7.27 -22.05 4.60
CA ARG A 300 6.32 -21.43 3.66
C ARG A 300 6.86 -21.48 2.24
N ALA A 301 5.98 -21.74 1.28
CA ALA A 301 6.25 -21.56 -0.13
C ALA A 301 5.07 -20.85 -0.78
N TYR A 302 5.34 -19.91 -1.67
CA TYR A 302 4.29 -19.17 -2.35
C TYR A 302 4.64 -18.89 -3.81
N HIS A 303 3.59 -18.68 -4.59
CA HIS A 303 3.68 -18.23 -5.96
C HIS A 303 2.58 -17.23 -6.27
N GLU A 304 2.89 -16.23 -7.08
CA GLU A 304 1.99 -15.17 -7.53
C GLU A 304 2.25 -14.88 -9.01
N ASP A 305 1.17 -14.81 -9.78
CA ASP A 305 1.16 -14.28 -11.15
C ASP A 305 0.27 -13.04 -11.18
N VAL A 306 0.75 -11.97 -11.84
CA VAL A 306 0.00 -10.73 -12.04
C VAL A 306 0.07 -10.31 -13.50
N ASP A 307 -1.10 -10.09 -14.09
CA ASP A 307 -1.26 -9.41 -15.37
C ASP A 307 -1.92 -8.05 -15.12
N HIS A 308 -1.30 -6.99 -15.64
CA HIS A 308 -1.71 -5.61 -15.40
C HIS A 308 -1.73 -4.82 -16.71
N PHE A 309 -2.80 -4.05 -16.92
CA PHE A 309 -2.99 -3.23 -18.11
C PHE A 309 -3.34 -1.79 -17.75
N MET A 310 -2.65 -0.85 -18.36
CA MET A 310 -2.89 0.59 -18.24
C MET A 310 -3.18 1.20 -19.61
N ASP A 311 -4.04 2.20 -19.64
CA ASP A 311 -4.29 3.10 -20.78
C ASP A 311 -4.98 4.37 -20.27
N PHE A 312 -5.39 5.27 -21.16
CA PHE A 312 -6.19 6.43 -20.83
C PHE A 312 -7.64 6.03 -20.60
N GLY A 313 -8.10 6.10 -19.36
CA GLY A 313 -9.47 5.83 -18.95
C GLY A 313 -10.48 6.87 -19.45
N ALA A 314 -11.72 6.75 -18.99
CA ALA A 314 -12.84 7.56 -19.50
C ALA A 314 -12.65 9.07 -19.33
N ASP A 315 -11.98 9.51 -18.26
CA ASP A 315 -11.80 10.93 -17.95
C ASP A 315 -10.58 11.55 -18.64
N LYS A 316 -9.78 10.75 -19.33
CA LYS A 316 -8.56 11.17 -20.01
C LYS A 316 -8.74 11.15 -21.53
N LYS A 317 -8.05 12.07 -22.23
CA LYS A 317 -8.08 12.10 -23.69
C LYS A 317 -7.47 10.83 -24.27
N TYR A 318 -8.15 10.24 -25.27
CA TYR A 318 -7.76 8.97 -25.87
C TYR A 318 -7.22 9.10 -27.30
N TRP A 319 -7.78 10.05 -28.08
CA TRP A 319 -7.44 10.19 -29.50
C TRP A 319 -6.52 11.38 -29.71
N TYR A 320 -5.44 11.18 -30.45
CA TYR A 320 -4.42 12.21 -30.73
C TYR A 320 -4.07 12.18 -32.23
N ARG A 321 -4.23 13.34 -32.91
CA ARG A 321 -3.86 13.52 -34.31
C ARG A 321 -2.61 14.38 -34.45
N GLN A 322 -1.68 13.99 -35.37
CA GLN A 322 -0.55 14.84 -35.72
C GLN A 322 -1.01 15.98 -36.63
N GLY A 323 -0.51 17.19 -36.39
CA GLY A 323 -0.66 18.36 -37.27
C GLY A 323 -2.00 19.09 -37.19
N ALA A 324 -2.92 18.68 -36.33
CA ALA A 324 -4.17 19.41 -36.08
C ALA A 324 -4.32 19.76 -34.62
N PRO A 325 -4.74 20.95 -34.23
CA PRO A 325 -5.18 21.23 -32.87
C PRO A 325 -6.52 20.55 -32.65
N ASP A 326 -6.47 19.22 -32.39
CA ASP A 326 -7.67 18.45 -32.08
C ASP A 326 -8.03 18.61 -30.61
N TRP A 327 -8.74 19.67 -30.31
CA TRP A 327 -9.21 19.98 -28.96
C TRP A 327 -10.39 19.11 -28.54
N SER A 328 -11.10 18.53 -29.50
CA SER A 328 -12.34 17.77 -29.23
C SER A 328 -12.09 16.32 -28.87
N GLY A 329 -10.89 15.79 -29.10
CA GLY A 329 -10.59 14.35 -28.91
C GLY A 329 -11.36 13.44 -29.85
N THR A 330 -11.71 13.94 -31.04
CA THR A 330 -12.50 13.21 -32.05
C THR A 330 -11.79 11.93 -32.48
N PRO A 331 -12.49 10.78 -32.51
CA PRO A 331 -11.93 9.52 -33.00
C PRO A 331 -11.36 9.66 -34.41
N CYS A 332 -10.22 9.05 -34.67
CA CYS A 332 -9.52 9.13 -35.97
C CYS A 332 -9.40 7.77 -36.66
N GLY A 333 -10.35 6.90 -36.47
CA GLY A 333 -10.51 5.66 -37.25
C GLY A 333 -9.53 4.52 -36.91
N GLY A 334 -8.56 4.74 -36.01
CA GLY A 334 -7.62 3.73 -35.54
C GLY A 334 -6.15 4.16 -35.60
N PRO A 335 -5.23 3.39 -34.99
CA PRO A 335 -3.82 3.69 -34.97
C PRO A 335 -3.20 3.77 -36.38
N SER A 336 -2.43 4.83 -36.64
CA SER A 336 -1.68 5.04 -37.88
C SER A 336 -0.49 5.96 -37.63
N ALA A 337 0.31 6.20 -38.66
CA ALA A 337 1.45 7.15 -38.54
C ALA A 337 1.03 8.57 -38.12
N THR A 338 -0.25 8.97 -38.32
CA THR A 338 -0.76 10.32 -37.99
C THR A 338 -1.84 10.34 -36.91
N CYS A 339 -2.29 9.17 -36.43
CA CYS A 339 -3.34 9.06 -35.42
C CYS A 339 -2.96 8.05 -34.34
N ALA A 340 -2.94 8.49 -33.09
CA ALA A 340 -2.78 7.61 -31.94
C ALA A 340 -4.12 7.38 -31.24
N ALA A 341 -4.32 6.15 -30.79
CA ALA A 341 -5.47 5.68 -30.03
C ALA A 341 -4.98 5.07 -28.70
N GLY A 342 -5.07 5.85 -27.63
CA GLY A 342 -4.52 5.45 -26.34
C GLY A 342 -2.99 5.40 -26.30
N MET A 343 -2.48 4.78 -25.25
CA MET A 343 -1.08 4.39 -25.08
C MET A 343 -1.05 3.11 -24.22
N PRO A 344 -1.49 1.97 -24.77
CA PRO A 344 -1.61 0.73 -24.02
C PRO A 344 -0.26 0.30 -23.44
N MET A 345 -0.25 -0.03 -22.16
CA MET A 345 0.91 -0.50 -21.42
C MET A 345 0.54 -1.77 -20.67
N TYR A 346 1.29 -2.82 -20.89
CA TYR A 346 1.12 -4.11 -20.24
C TYR A 346 2.30 -4.39 -19.33
N THR A 347 2.03 -4.92 -18.15
CA THR A 347 3.04 -5.57 -17.31
C THR A 347 2.58 -6.96 -16.92
N ALA A 348 3.49 -7.91 -16.96
CA ALA A 348 3.28 -9.27 -16.48
C ALA A 348 4.38 -9.62 -15.49
N SER A 349 4.01 -10.07 -14.30
CA SER A 349 5.00 -10.45 -13.29
C SER A 349 4.73 -11.82 -12.68
N LYS A 350 5.82 -12.49 -12.30
CA LYS A 350 5.79 -13.75 -11.55
C LYS A 350 6.68 -13.62 -10.33
N ASN A 351 6.15 -13.97 -9.18
CA ASN A 351 6.83 -13.88 -7.90
C ASN A 351 6.73 -15.22 -7.16
N SER A 352 7.85 -15.86 -6.90
CA SER A 352 7.89 -17.12 -6.14
C SER A 352 8.80 -16.95 -4.95
N GLY A 353 8.40 -17.43 -3.79
CA GLY A 353 9.23 -17.37 -2.59
C GLY A 353 9.11 -18.61 -1.72
N ALA A 354 10.15 -18.80 -0.91
CA ALA A 354 10.19 -19.82 0.14
C ALA A 354 10.86 -19.23 1.38
N ILE A 355 10.31 -19.57 2.55
CA ILE A 355 10.79 -19.11 3.85
C ILE A 355 10.84 -20.31 4.78
N VAL A 356 11.93 -20.47 5.51
CA VAL A 356 12.03 -21.40 6.62
C VAL A 356 12.51 -20.62 7.84
N LYS A 357 11.76 -20.69 8.93
CA LYS A 357 12.06 -20.00 10.19
C LYS A 357 11.92 -20.97 11.35
N ALA A 358 12.92 -21.05 12.21
CA ALA A 358 12.88 -21.74 13.48
C ALA A 358 12.88 -20.72 14.62
N GLU A 359 12.03 -20.96 15.63
CA GLU A 359 12.02 -20.25 16.90
C GLU A 359 12.40 -21.25 17.98
N ILE A 360 13.59 -21.08 18.56
CA ILE A 360 14.23 -22.04 19.48
C ILE A 360 14.19 -21.46 20.89
N ASN A 361 13.50 -22.11 21.80
CA ASN A 361 13.47 -21.76 23.20
C ASN A 361 14.81 -22.17 23.85
N LEU A 362 15.72 -21.20 24.06
CA LEU A 362 16.99 -21.45 24.73
C LEU A 362 16.78 -21.65 26.25
N THR A 363 15.84 -20.88 26.79
CA THR A 363 15.34 -20.97 28.16
C THR A 363 13.83 -20.70 28.15
N GLN A 364 13.18 -20.59 29.32
CA GLN A 364 11.76 -20.18 29.40
C GLN A 364 11.54 -18.70 28.98
N GLU A 365 12.59 -17.90 28.96
CA GLU A 365 12.54 -16.45 28.73
C GLU A 365 13.40 -15.99 27.53
N ASP A 366 14.35 -16.82 27.06
CA ASP A 366 15.27 -16.50 25.96
C ASP A 366 14.87 -17.26 24.69
N LEU A 367 14.75 -16.55 23.59
CA LEU A 367 14.29 -17.08 22.31
C LEU A 367 15.30 -16.74 21.19
N LEU A 368 15.78 -17.76 20.47
CA LEU A 368 16.58 -17.62 19.27
C LEU A 368 15.70 -17.84 18.04
N ARG A 369 15.57 -16.84 17.18
CA ARG A 369 14.95 -16.96 15.86
C ARG A 369 16.05 -17.05 14.81
N MET A 370 15.95 -18.01 13.91
CA MET A 370 16.85 -18.13 12.77
C MET A 370 16.11 -18.63 11.55
N GLY A 371 16.56 -18.23 10.37
CA GLY A 371 15.89 -18.66 9.16
C GLY A 371 16.57 -18.21 7.88
N GLY A 372 15.97 -18.67 6.78
CA GLY A 372 16.37 -18.33 5.43
C GLY A 372 15.17 -18.00 4.56
N GLU A 373 15.38 -17.14 3.60
CA GLU A 373 14.38 -16.70 2.63
C GLU A 373 14.95 -16.76 1.21
N LEU A 374 14.12 -17.18 0.27
CA LEU A 374 14.39 -17.16 -1.16
C LEU A 374 13.23 -16.45 -1.84
N GLN A 375 13.52 -15.58 -2.81
CA GLN A 375 12.53 -14.95 -3.68
C GLN A 375 13.06 -14.86 -5.09
N ARG A 376 12.22 -15.16 -6.06
CA ARG A 376 12.47 -14.99 -7.50
C ARG A 376 11.36 -14.15 -8.08
N TYR A 377 11.71 -12.99 -8.59
CA TYR A 377 10.77 -12.07 -9.23
C TYR A 377 11.14 -11.89 -10.69
N ARG A 378 10.14 -11.95 -11.57
CA ARG A 378 10.26 -11.77 -13.02
C ARG A 378 9.25 -10.72 -13.44
N LEU A 379 9.64 -9.85 -14.38
CA LEU A 379 8.82 -8.74 -14.85
C LEU A 379 9.07 -8.48 -16.34
N ASP A 380 8.00 -8.42 -17.10
CA ASP A 380 7.94 -7.84 -18.42
C ASP A 380 7.07 -6.59 -18.41
N ASP A 381 7.54 -5.49 -19.03
CA ASP A 381 6.82 -4.23 -19.18
C ASP A 381 6.96 -3.77 -20.64
N TRP A 382 5.88 -3.88 -21.40
CA TRP A 382 5.86 -3.59 -22.84
C TRP A 382 4.63 -2.80 -23.27
N TRP A 383 4.82 -1.95 -24.28
CA TRP A 383 3.82 -1.02 -24.78
C TRP A 383 3.63 -1.24 -26.29
N PRO A 384 2.53 -1.83 -26.74
CA PRO A 384 2.23 -2.03 -28.14
C PRO A 384 2.07 -0.72 -28.90
N ALA A 385 2.30 -0.77 -30.20
CA ALA A 385 2.11 0.39 -31.08
C ALA A 385 0.66 0.89 -31.01
N SER A 386 0.48 2.18 -30.75
CA SER A 386 -0.84 2.84 -30.68
C SER A 386 -1.00 4.02 -31.66
N GLY A 387 0.01 4.27 -32.49
CA GLY A 387 -0.02 5.28 -33.55
C GLY A 387 0.76 6.55 -33.29
N ALA A 388 0.84 7.42 -34.29
CA ALA A 388 1.63 8.66 -34.29
C ALA A 388 3.08 8.41 -33.84
N GLY A 389 3.60 9.14 -32.85
CA GLY A 389 4.96 8.92 -32.30
C GLY A 389 5.18 7.57 -31.62
N MET A 390 4.10 6.80 -31.35
CA MET A 390 4.10 5.47 -30.77
C MET A 390 3.86 4.41 -31.86
N TRP A 391 4.64 4.45 -32.95
CA TRP A 391 4.50 3.61 -34.13
C TRP A 391 5.84 3.40 -34.83
N PRO A 392 6.12 2.27 -35.56
CA PRO A 392 5.23 1.11 -35.76
C PRO A 392 5.49 -0.07 -34.81
N GLY A 393 6.55 -0.05 -34.01
CA GLY A 393 6.99 -1.17 -33.19
C GLY A 393 6.40 -1.17 -31.77
N THR A 394 6.85 -2.14 -30.98
CA THR A 394 6.58 -2.24 -29.54
C THR A 394 7.70 -1.56 -28.78
N PHE A 395 7.33 -0.78 -27.76
CA PHE A 395 8.27 -0.22 -26.80
C PHE A 395 8.43 -1.23 -25.65
N TRP A 396 9.65 -1.68 -25.42
CA TRP A 396 10.01 -2.50 -24.28
C TRP A 396 10.63 -1.62 -23.19
N ASN A 397 9.88 -1.37 -22.13
CA ASN A 397 10.35 -0.58 -20.99
C ASN A 397 11.27 -1.44 -20.09
N ILE A 398 10.84 -2.67 -19.78
CA ILE A 398 11.65 -3.72 -19.15
C ILE A 398 11.36 -5.02 -19.91
N ASN A 399 12.42 -5.70 -20.35
CA ASN A 399 12.34 -6.96 -21.06
C ASN A 399 13.06 -8.04 -20.24
N ASN A 400 12.35 -9.15 -19.89
CA ASN A 400 12.89 -10.22 -19.06
C ASN A 400 13.58 -9.70 -17.79
N GLY A 401 12.94 -8.79 -17.06
CA GLY A 401 13.47 -8.27 -15.80
C GLY A 401 13.54 -9.35 -14.73
N GLU A 402 14.67 -9.51 -14.08
CA GLU A 402 14.91 -10.48 -13.03
C GLU A 402 15.37 -9.82 -11.74
N ARG A 403 14.81 -10.24 -10.60
CA ARG A 403 15.29 -9.85 -9.27
C ARG A 403 15.18 -11.04 -8.32
N ASP A 404 16.32 -11.67 -8.06
CA ASP A 404 16.45 -12.84 -7.19
C ASP A 404 17.06 -12.42 -5.85
N ARG A 405 16.42 -12.83 -4.76
CA ARG A 405 16.83 -12.50 -3.40
C ARG A 405 17.04 -13.77 -2.59
N THR A 406 18.17 -13.85 -1.89
CA THR A 406 18.48 -14.91 -0.94
C THR A 406 18.95 -14.29 0.36
N ALA A 407 18.35 -14.69 1.46
CA ALA A 407 18.70 -14.14 2.78
C ALA A 407 18.83 -15.21 3.84
N LEU A 408 19.72 -14.94 4.82
CA LEU A 408 19.87 -15.69 6.06
C LEU A 408 19.83 -14.71 7.23
N PHE A 409 19.19 -15.07 8.31
CA PHE A 409 19.12 -14.24 9.52
C PHE A 409 19.19 -15.06 10.81
N GLY A 410 19.66 -14.39 11.85
CA GLY A 410 19.61 -14.87 13.22
C GLY A 410 19.28 -13.70 14.17
N GLU A 411 18.47 -13.96 15.17
CA GLU A 411 17.95 -12.97 16.10
C GLU A 411 17.77 -13.60 17.48
N LEU A 412 18.40 -13.01 18.48
CA LEU A 412 18.32 -13.42 19.87
C LEU A 412 17.50 -12.41 20.67
N GLU A 413 16.40 -12.88 21.25
CA GLU A 413 15.60 -12.15 22.23
C GLU A 413 15.92 -12.71 23.61
N LYS A 414 16.29 -11.84 24.55
CA LYS A 414 16.78 -12.23 25.85
C LYS A 414 16.20 -11.39 26.98
N GLN A 415 15.64 -12.04 27.99
CA GLN A 415 15.31 -11.43 29.26
C GLN A 415 16.57 -11.41 30.13
N VAL A 416 17.33 -10.29 30.10
CA VAL A 416 18.60 -10.19 30.83
C VAL A 416 18.40 -10.20 32.34
N ASN A 417 17.33 -9.58 32.83
CA ASN A 417 16.87 -9.59 34.20
C ASN A 417 15.42 -9.09 34.27
N ALA A 418 14.83 -8.97 35.46
CA ALA A 418 13.44 -8.57 35.64
C ALA A 418 13.07 -7.19 35.02
N ARG A 419 14.07 -6.35 34.72
CA ARG A 419 13.86 -5.00 34.17
C ARG A 419 14.29 -4.86 32.74
N TRP A 420 15.23 -5.67 32.23
CA TRP A 420 15.83 -5.53 30.92
C TRP A 420 15.46 -6.70 30.02
N MET A 421 14.82 -6.41 28.92
CA MET A 421 14.63 -7.31 27.78
C MET A 421 15.39 -6.73 26.58
N THR A 422 16.09 -7.56 25.84
CA THR A 422 16.90 -7.15 24.68
C THR A 422 16.63 -8.04 23.48
N LEU A 423 16.77 -7.47 22.29
CA LEU A 423 16.76 -8.19 21.02
C LEU A 423 17.96 -7.74 20.19
N ALA A 424 18.73 -8.69 19.70
CA ALA A 424 19.84 -8.45 18.80
C ALA A 424 19.73 -9.36 17.58
N GLY A 425 19.73 -8.80 16.40
CA GLY A 425 19.60 -9.55 15.15
C GLY A 425 20.57 -9.13 14.08
N LEU A 426 21.00 -10.08 13.25
CA LEU A 426 21.83 -9.90 12.08
C LEU A 426 21.21 -10.63 10.89
N ARG A 427 21.22 -10.00 9.71
CA ARG A 427 20.74 -10.56 8.44
C ARG A 427 21.76 -10.26 7.34
N TYR A 428 22.05 -11.26 6.55
CA TYR A 428 22.74 -11.12 5.29
C TYR A 428 21.76 -11.37 4.15
N GLU A 429 21.86 -10.56 3.11
CA GLU A 429 21.01 -10.69 1.94
C GLU A 429 21.81 -10.45 0.66
N ARG A 430 21.63 -11.35 -0.32
CA ARG A 430 22.16 -11.21 -1.67
C ARG A 430 21.00 -10.94 -2.61
N VAL A 431 21.07 -9.84 -3.38
CA VAL A 431 20.11 -9.47 -4.41
C VAL A 431 20.81 -9.50 -5.76
N LYS A 432 20.40 -10.40 -6.64
CA LYS A 432 20.85 -10.46 -8.03
C LYS A 432 19.77 -9.91 -8.94
N MET A 433 20.14 -9.02 -9.85
CA MET A 433 19.24 -8.39 -10.81
C MET A 433 19.82 -8.49 -12.21
N ASP A 434 18.92 -8.60 -13.21
CA ASP A 434 19.25 -8.60 -14.63
C ASP A 434 18.06 -8.10 -15.45
N ALA A 435 18.29 -7.72 -16.71
CA ALA A 435 17.26 -7.42 -17.71
C ALA A 435 17.79 -7.70 -19.11
N GLY A 436 16.90 -8.02 -20.04
CA GLY A 436 17.20 -8.18 -21.45
C GLY A 436 17.32 -6.86 -22.20
N ASP A 437 17.66 -6.95 -23.48
CA ASP A 437 17.73 -5.81 -24.39
C ASP A 437 16.36 -5.16 -24.60
N VAL A 438 16.36 -3.84 -24.78
CA VAL A 438 15.18 -3.02 -24.93
C VAL A 438 15.09 -2.37 -26.31
N THR A 439 13.89 -1.92 -26.69
CA THR A 439 13.67 -1.20 -27.95
C THR A 439 12.56 -0.15 -27.78
N GLY A 440 12.64 0.97 -28.51
CA GLY A 440 11.57 1.95 -28.63
C GLY A 440 10.58 1.61 -29.73
N TYR A 441 9.50 2.37 -29.85
CA TYR A 441 8.50 2.21 -30.93
C TYR A 441 9.09 2.35 -32.32
N ASN A 442 10.04 3.26 -32.50
CA ASN A 442 10.71 3.50 -33.77
C ASN A 442 12.22 3.73 -33.55
N PRO A 443 12.98 2.66 -33.42
CA PRO A 443 14.42 2.75 -33.16
C PRO A 443 15.21 3.36 -34.33
N ALA A 444 14.67 3.32 -35.55
CA ALA A 444 15.26 3.93 -36.75
C ALA A 444 14.77 5.36 -37.01
N GLY A 445 13.72 5.80 -36.31
CA GLY A 445 13.15 7.13 -36.44
C GLY A 445 13.95 8.20 -35.71
N GLY A 446 13.66 9.46 -36.03
CA GLY A 446 14.26 10.59 -35.32
C GLY A 446 13.88 10.62 -33.85
N GLY A 447 14.71 11.27 -33.04
CA GLY A 447 14.53 11.40 -31.59
C GLY A 447 15.45 10.51 -30.77
N ASN A 448 15.21 10.48 -29.46
CA ASN A 448 16.13 9.83 -28.51
C ASN A 448 15.82 8.34 -28.22
N GLN A 449 14.74 7.77 -28.79
CA GLN A 449 14.38 6.37 -28.52
C GLN A 449 15.48 5.37 -28.93
N GLY A 450 15.97 5.46 -30.19
CA GLY A 450 17.04 4.59 -30.68
C GLY A 450 18.38 4.85 -29.98
N ARG A 451 18.73 6.12 -29.75
CA ARG A 451 19.92 6.51 -29.00
C ARG A 451 19.96 5.85 -27.62
N ASP A 452 18.86 6.02 -26.88
CA ASP A 452 18.79 5.58 -25.47
C ASP A 452 18.75 4.05 -25.38
N ALA A 453 17.99 3.36 -26.25
CA ALA A 453 17.97 1.90 -26.31
C ALA A 453 19.35 1.33 -26.65
N ASN A 454 20.04 1.88 -27.65
CA ASN A 454 21.40 1.42 -28.01
C ASN A 454 22.40 1.66 -26.88
N ALA A 455 22.30 2.79 -26.17
CA ALA A 455 23.15 3.11 -25.03
C ALA A 455 22.88 2.19 -23.83
N PHE A 456 21.64 1.80 -23.60
CA PHE A 456 21.25 0.84 -22.56
C PHE A 456 21.75 -0.55 -22.93
N ASN A 457 21.45 -1.07 -24.13
CA ASN A 457 21.79 -2.43 -24.57
C ASN A 457 23.33 -2.66 -24.67
N ALA A 458 24.11 -1.59 -24.80
CA ALA A 458 25.57 -1.68 -24.82
C ALA A 458 26.21 -1.86 -23.43
N GLN A 459 25.43 -1.78 -22.36
CA GLN A 459 25.92 -1.89 -20.98
C GLN A 459 25.63 -3.28 -20.40
N SER A 460 26.37 -3.67 -19.36
CA SER A 460 26.03 -4.87 -18.58
C SER A 460 24.85 -4.62 -17.66
N HIS A 461 23.79 -5.39 -17.84
CA HIS A 461 22.58 -5.30 -17.03
C HIS A 461 22.67 -6.11 -15.74
N SER A 462 23.53 -7.13 -15.69
CA SER A 462 23.67 -7.99 -14.51
C SER A 462 24.33 -7.24 -13.35
N LYS A 463 23.60 -7.15 -12.24
CA LYS A 463 24.03 -6.48 -11.01
C LYS A 463 23.83 -7.42 -9.81
N THR A 464 24.73 -7.35 -8.85
CA THR A 464 24.60 -8.13 -7.60
C THR A 464 24.95 -7.25 -6.42
N ASP A 465 24.02 -7.16 -5.47
CA ASP A 465 24.18 -6.42 -4.23
C ASP A 465 24.34 -7.40 -3.05
N HIS A 466 25.19 -7.05 -2.07
CA HIS A 466 25.41 -7.78 -0.84
C HIS A 466 25.09 -6.88 0.34
N ASN A 467 24.01 -7.18 1.02
CA ASN A 467 23.40 -6.35 2.04
C ASN A 467 23.57 -6.98 3.42
N TRP A 468 23.80 -6.15 4.42
CA TRP A 468 23.82 -6.54 5.82
C TRP A 468 22.86 -5.66 6.61
N ASP A 469 21.98 -6.29 7.37
CA ASP A 469 21.08 -5.61 8.30
C ASP A 469 21.42 -6.01 9.72
N MET A 470 21.36 -5.03 10.63
CA MET A 470 21.49 -5.25 12.06
C MET A 470 20.36 -4.53 12.78
N THR A 471 19.78 -5.18 13.77
CA THR A 471 18.78 -4.58 14.66
C THR A 471 19.15 -4.85 16.11
N LEU A 472 19.15 -3.80 16.92
CA LEU A 472 19.33 -3.85 18.37
C LEU A 472 18.15 -3.13 19.02
N LEU A 473 17.40 -3.83 19.86
CA LEU A 473 16.29 -3.29 20.64
C LEU A 473 16.50 -3.63 22.11
N ALA A 474 16.08 -2.72 22.99
CA ALA A 474 16.10 -2.97 24.42
C ALA A 474 14.87 -2.31 25.06
N ARG A 475 14.18 -3.02 25.93
CA ARG A 475 13.12 -2.48 26.80
C ARG A 475 13.60 -2.48 28.23
N TYR A 476 13.48 -1.34 28.88
CA TYR A 476 13.77 -1.13 30.30
C TYR A 476 12.49 -0.81 31.05
N LYS A 477 12.08 -1.68 31.97
CA LYS A 477 11.00 -1.42 32.91
C LYS A 477 11.51 -0.54 34.05
N VAL A 478 11.14 0.76 34.01
CA VAL A 478 11.48 1.69 35.09
C VAL A 478 10.73 1.29 36.35
N ASP A 479 9.42 1.10 36.22
CA ASP A 479 8.51 0.60 37.26
C ASP A 479 7.26 -0.05 36.65
N ALA A 480 6.19 -0.23 37.42
CA ALA A 480 4.95 -0.88 36.99
C ALA A 480 4.13 -0.03 35.99
N MET A 481 4.46 1.24 35.80
CA MET A 481 3.69 2.19 34.98
C MET A 481 4.56 2.90 33.93
N ARG A 482 5.84 2.59 33.83
CA ARG A 482 6.77 3.27 32.92
C ARG A 482 7.76 2.30 32.32
N ASP A 483 7.76 2.22 31.00
CA ASP A 483 8.73 1.50 30.20
C ASP A 483 9.49 2.48 29.30
N ILE A 484 10.75 2.17 28.99
CA ILE A 484 11.54 2.88 27.98
C ILE A 484 12.05 1.82 26.99
N GLU A 485 11.81 2.03 25.69
CA GLU A 485 12.40 1.20 24.64
C GLU A 485 13.46 1.99 23.89
N PHE A 486 14.61 1.38 23.65
CA PHE A 486 15.68 1.93 22.82
C PHE A 486 15.84 1.06 21.58
N GLY A 487 16.02 1.70 20.45
CA GLY A 487 16.22 1.02 19.17
C GLY A 487 17.38 1.59 18.38
N PHE A 488 18.18 0.70 17.80
CA PHE A 488 19.12 1.00 16.74
C PHE A 488 18.95 0.00 15.61
N ALA A 489 18.94 0.47 14.36
CA ALA A 489 18.99 -0.39 13.20
C ALA A 489 19.95 0.16 12.14
N HIS A 490 20.73 -0.73 11.56
CA HIS A 490 21.37 -0.57 10.25
C HIS A 490 20.57 -1.41 9.25
N LYS A 491 19.97 -0.77 8.26
CA LYS A 491 19.11 -1.41 7.25
C LYS A 491 19.54 -1.05 5.86
N THR A 492 19.38 -1.99 4.94
CA THR A 492 19.75 -1.84 3.54
C THR A 492 18.56 -2.15 2.63
N ARG A 493 18.51 -1.47 1.46
CA ARG A 493 17.54 -1.74 0.39
C ARG A 493 18.25 -1.66 -0.96
N SER A 494 18.20 -2.73 -1.75
CA SER A 494 18.60 -2.70 -3.14
C SER A 494 17.57 -1.97 -4.01
N PRO A 495 17.97 -1.34 -5.11
CA PRO A 495 17.02 -0.78 -6.08
C PRO A 495 16.03 -1.82 -6.56
N ASN A 496 14.85 -1.37 -7.00
CA ASN A 496 13.92 -2.22 -7.72
C ASN A 496 14.22 -2.24 -9.23
N LEU A 497 13.44 -3.01 -10.01
CA LEU A 497 13.65 -3.14 -11.45
C LEU A 497 13.42 -1.83 -12.20
N HIS A 498 12.41 -1.05 -11.83
CA HIS A 498 12.10 0.22 -12.50
C HIS A 498 13.12 1.30 -12.17
N GLU A 499 13.56 1.44 -10.92
CA GLU A 499 14.61 2.37 -10.52
C GLU A 499 15.91 2.11 -11.28
N ARG A 500 16.21 0.84 -11.62
CA ARG A 500 17.48 0.46 -12.25
C ARG A 500 17.40 0.36 -13.77
N TYR A 501 16.30 -0.16 -14.36
CA TYR A 501 16.25 -0.58 -15.76
C TYR A 501 15.34 0.21 -16.68
N THR A 502 14.51 1.16 -16.20
CA THR A 502 13.85 2.10 -17.11
C THR A 502 14.89 2.99 -17.79
N TRP A 503 14.81 3.17 -19.10
CA TRP A 503 15.95 3.66 -19.87
C TRP A 503 15.68 4.90 -20.72
N SER A 504 14.42 5.13 -21.12
CA SER A 504 14.11 6.12 -22.14
C SER A 504 14.01 7.53 -21.56
N THR A 505 14.77 8.45 -22.14
CA THR A 505 14.66 9.89 -21.86
C THR A 505 13.69 10.59 -22.80
N TRP A 506 13.02 9.84 -23.70
CA TRP A 506 11.97 10.39 -24.54
C TRP A 506 10.81 10.86 -23.66
N THR A 507 10.53 12.16 -23.68
CA THR A 507 9.62 12.81 -22.73
C THR A 507 8.27 12.09 -22.60
N MET A 508 7.67 11.65 -23.72
CA MET A 508 6.38 10.95 -23.69
C MET A 508 6.49 9.63 -22.92
N ALA A 509 7.53 8.82 -23.17
CA ALA A 509 7.72 7.56 -22.46
C ALA A 509 8.09 7.79 -20.99
N ALA A 510 9.02 8.70 -20.71
CA ALA A 510 9.43 9.02 -19.35
C ALA A 510 8.25 9.47 -18.49
N LEU A 511 7.36 10.35 -19.03
CA LEU A 511 6.17 10.83 -18.31
C LEU A 511 5.15 9.72 -17.97
N MET A 512 5.13 8.61 -18.72
CA MET A 512 4.26 7.47 -18.40
C MET A 512 4.82 6.63 -17.26
N VAL A 513 6.12 6.68 -16.98
CA VAL A 513 6.74 6.18 -15.77
C VAL A 513 6.66 7.28 -14.71
N ASN A 514 5.47 7.50 -14.18
CA ASN A 514 5.18 8.52 -13.15
C ASN A 514 5.24 7.87 -11.76
N TRP A 515 6.42 7.42 -11.39
CA TRP A 515 6.71 6.63 -10.18
C TRP A 515 6.05 7.16 -8.90
N ALA A 516 6.13 8.45 -8.69
CA ALA A 516 5.71 9.06 -7.43
C ALA A 516 4.32 9.73 -7.50
N GLY A 517 3.60 9.69 -8.63
CA GLY A 517 2.32 10.37 -8.79
C GLY A 517 2.40 11.91 -8.73
N ASP A 518 3.59 12.45 -8.95
CA ASP A 518 3.85 13.90 -8.90
C ASP A 518 3.70 14.59 -10.28
N GLY A 519 3.29 13.82 -11.30
CA GLY A 519 3.13 14.27 -12.66
C GLY A 519 4.43 14.31 -13.47
N ASN A 520 5.60 14.07 -12.86
CA ASN A 520 6.90 14.01 -13.51
C ASN A 520 7.14 12.64 -14.17
N GLY A 521 8.10 12.57 -15.06
CA GLY A 521 8.58 11.33 -15.66
C GLY A 521 9.89 10.88 -15.05
N TYR A 522 10.10 9.57 -14.96
CA TYR A 522 11.27 9.00 -14.32
C TYR A 522 12.08 8.12 -15.26
N VAL A 523 13.40 8.23 -15.18
CA VAL A 523 14.37 7.41 -15.91
C VAL A 523 15.26 6.69 -14.92
N GLY A 524 15.47 5.41 -15.13
CA GLY A 524 16.30 4.56 -14.28
C GLY A 524 17.80 4.83 -14.42
N ASN A 525 18.57 4.15 -13.57
CA ASN A 525 20.02 4.24 -13.56
C ASN A 525 20.63 2.89 -13.17
N LEU A 526 21.34 2.28 -14.12
CA LEU A 526 22.01 0.99 -13.94
C LEU A 526 23.06 0.99 -12.82
N ASP A 527 23.62 2.15 -12.48
CA ASP A 527 24.73 2.28 -11.51
C ASP A 527 24.25 2.60 -10.08
N LEU A 528 22.94 2.50 -9.82
CA LEU A 528 22.39 2.68 -8.47
C LEU A 528 22.99 1.66 -7.49
N LYS A 529 23.36 2.17 -6.32
CA LYS A 529 23.83 1.41 -5.16
C LYS A 529 22.68 1.19 -4.19
N PRO A 530 22.73 0.13 -3.36
CA PRO A 530 21.79 -0.05 -2.27
C PRO A 530 21.76 1.12 -1.29
N GLU A 531 20.56 1.54 -0.90
CA GLU A 531 20.34 2.49 0.21
C GLU A 531 20.79 1.87 1.53
N LYS A 532 21.37 2.67 2.44
CA LYS A 532 21.79 2.24 3.77
C LYS A 532 21.32 3.25 4.80
N ALA A 533 20.40 2.83 5.65
CA ALA A 533 19.82 3.65 6.71
C ALA A 533 20.36 3.24 8.08
N ASN A 534 20.76 4.23 8.88
CA ASN A 534 21.04 4.07 10.29
C ASN A 534 19.97 4.84 11.08
N THR A 535 19.16 4.10 11.84
CA THR A 535 18.03 4.66 12.59
C THR A 535 18.25 4.47 14.09
N LEU A 536 18.02 5.53 14.84
CA LEU A 536 17.94 5.53 16.30
C LEU A 536 16.54 5.95 16.71
N SER A 537 15.96 5.27 17.71
CA SER A 537 14.71 5.66 18.34
C SER A 537 14.74 5.41 19.84
N ALA A 538 13.89 6.16 20.56
CA ALA A 538 13.61 5.89 21.96
C ALA A 538 12.11 6.08 22.18
N THR A 539 11.42 5.08 22.72
CA THR A 539 10.00 5.17 23.07
C THR A 539 9.85 5.27 24.58
N PHE A 540 9.24 6.33 25.03
CA PHE A 540 8.83 6.51 26.43
C PHE A 540 7.36 6.11 26.53
N ASP A 541 7.05 5.05 27.30
CA ASP A 541 5.72 4.49 27.47
C ASP A 541 5.27 4.68 28.93
N TRP A 542 4.28 5.56 29.13
CA TRP A 542 3.61 5.73 30.42
C TRP A 542 2.23 5.11 30.34
N HIS A 543 1.90 4.28 31.31
CA HIS A 543 0.64 3.53 31.29
C HIS A 543 0.15 3.18 32.70
N ALA A 544 -1.14 2.91 32.83
CA ALA A 544 -1.66 2.26 34.01
C ALA A 544 -1.14 0.81 34.12
N THR A 545 -1.12 0.25 35.30
CA THR A 545 -0.71 -1.15 35.52
C THR A 545 -1.55 -2.15 34.74
N ASP A 546 -2.83 -1.83 34.50
CA ASP A 546 -3.79 -2.59 33.71
C ASP A 546 -3.91 -2.09 32.25
N ARG A 547 -3.06 -1.10 31.85
CA ARG A 547 -3.09 -0.44 30.55
C ARG A 547 -4.44 0.19 30.18
N SER A 548 -5.27 0.52 31.14
CA SER A 548 -6.54 1.25 30.92
C SER A 548 -6.30 2.65 30.32
N TRP A 549 -5.16 3.27 30.62
CA TRP A 549 -4.63 4.42 29.91
C TRP A 549 -3.17 4.20 29.53
N GLU A 550 -2.77 4.80 28.40
CA GLU A 550 -1.38 4.83 27.96
C GLU A 550 -1.05 6.11 27.20
N PHE A 551 0.18 6.56 27.30
CA PHE A 551 0.76 7.63 26.51
C PHE A 551 2.17 7.24 26.10
N LYS A 552 2.45 7.32 24.77
CA LYS A 552 3.75 7.01 24.19
C LYS A 552 4.31 8.21 23.46
N ALA A 553 5.62 8.42 23.60
CA ALA A 553 6.36 9.41 22.86
C ALA A 553 7.61 8.76 22.28
N THR A 554 7.75 8.81 20.96
CA THR A 554 8.83 8.16 20.20
C THR A 554 9.58 9.15 19.33
N PRO A 555 10.59 9.87 19.85
CA PRO A 555 11.55 10.56 19.00
C PRO A 555 12.42 9.57 18.22
N TYR A 556 12.73 9.92 16.97
CA TYR A 556 13.59 9.12 16.10
C TYR A 556 14.49 10.00 15.23
N TYR A 557 15.58 9.38 14.77
CA TYR A 557 16.54 9.98 13.84
C TYR A 557 17.07 8.93 12.89
N THR A 558 17.01 9.21 11.59
CA THR A 558 17.49 8.32 10.53
C THR A 558 18.45 9.08 9.61
N ARG A 559 19.61 8.49 9.36
CA ARG A 559 20.56 8.93 8.34
C ARG A 559 20.64 7.87 7.25
N VAL A 560 20.42 8.26 5.99
CA VAL A 560 20.51 7.38 4.83
C VAL A 560 21.69 7.82 3.97
N THR A 561 22.54 6.88 3.65
CA THR A 561 23.59 7.01 2.63
C THR A 561 23.17 6.25 1.38
N ASP A 562 23.61 6.70 0.22
CA ASP A 562 23.20 6.17 -1.08
C ASP A 562 21.66 6.22 -1.28
N TYR A 563 20.96 7.17 -0.66
CA TYR A 563 19.52 7.38 -0.81
C TYR A 563 19.16 7.56 -2.27
N ILE A 564 18.24 6.74 -2.79
CA ILE A 564 17.80 6.80 -4.19
C ILE A 564 16.79 7.94 -4.32
N ASP A 565 17.29 9.10 -4.71
CA ASP A 565 16.50 10.29 -5.03
C ASP A 565 16.48 10.51 -6.55
N ALA A 566 15.94 11.61 -7.02
CA ALA A 566 15.91 11.94 -8.43
C ALA A 566 16.36 13.38 -8.66
N ILE A 567 17.03 13.60 -9.80
CA ILE A 567 17.47 14.92 -10.26
C ILE A 567 16.83 15.25 -11.60
N GLN A 568 16.64 16.52 -11.88
CA GLN A 568 16.12 16.94 -13.18
C GLN A 568 17.10 16.62 -14.32
N TRP A 569 16.55 16.04 -15.39
CA TRP A 569 17.31 15.47 -16.50
C TRP A 569 16.92 16.09 -17.83
N ASP A 570 17.89 16.39 -18.67
CA ASP A 570 17.63 16.84 -20.05
C ASP A 570 17.64 15.63 -20.98
N GLY A 571 16.46 15.22 -21.46
CA GLY A 571 16.33 14.09 -22.37
C GLY A 571 16.96 14.32 -23.76
N ALA A 572 17.09 15.55 -24.19
CA ALA A 572 17.70 15.85 -25.50
C ALA A 572 19.20 15.60 -25.50
N THR A 573 19.90 16.06 -24.46
CA THR A 573 21.34 15.91 -24.29
C THR A 573 21.73 14.66 -23.52
N ASN A 574 20.77 14.03 -22.82
CA ASN A 574 20.98 12.93 -21.88
C ASN A 574 21.97 13.27 -20.75
N THR A 575 21.82 14.45 -20.17
CA THR A 575 22.65 14.99 -19.09
C THR A 575 21.79 15.62 -17.98
N PRO A 576 22.35 15.79 -16.75
CA PRO A 576 21.68 16.59 -15.71
C PRO A 576 21.36 18.00 -16.24
N ARG A 577 20.19 18.52 -15.85
CA ARG A 577 19.86 19.93 -16.17
C ARG A 577 20.75 20.88 -15.38
N THR A 578 21.40 21.81 -16.07
CA THR A 578 22.19 22.87 -15.44
C THR A 578 21.33 24.00 -14.89
N VAL A 579 20.14 24.21 -15.49
CA VAL A 579 19.13 25.15 -15.01
C VAL A 579 17.86 24.37 -14.67
N PRO A 580 17.48 24.33 -13.40
CA PRO A 580 16.26 23.64 -12.97
C PRO A 580 15.00 24.24 -13.61
N GLN A 581 14.09 23.38 -14.03
CA GLN A 581 12.74 23.78 -14.43
C GLN A 581 11.87 23.88 -13.19
N ALA A 582 11.29 25.05 -12.94
CA ALA A 582 10.41 25.30 -11.81
C ALA A 582 8.95 25.42 -12.28
N ASN A 583 8.00 25.07 -11.42
CA ASN A 583 6.56 25.22 -11.63
C ASN A 583 6.03 24.53 -12.89
N GLN A 584 6.57 23.36 -13.21
CA GLN A 584 6.15 22.55 -14.34
C GLN A 584 6.50 21.08 -14.14
N PHE A 585 5.89 20.20 -14.93
CA PHE A 585 6.28 18.78 -14.99
C PHE A 585 7.57 18.62 -15.79
N THR A 586 8.45 17.75 -15.33
CA THR A 586 9.78 17.56 -15.90
C THR A 586 10.16 16.08 -15.98
N VAL A 587 11.27 15.79 -16.65
CA VAL A 587 11.89 14.46 -16.63
C VAL A 587 12.96 14.44 -15.56
N LEU A 588 12.97 13.37 -14.78
CA LEU A 588 13.87 13.10 -13.66
C LEU A 588 14.65 11.81 -13.91
N LYS A 589 15.85 11.71 -13.37
CA LYS A 589 16.64 10.47 -13.36
C LYS A 589 17.03 10.09 -11.95
N PHE A 590 16.89 8.81 -11.62
CA PHE A 590 17.28 8.29 -10.31
C PHE A 590 18.79 8.39 -10.07
N MET A 591 19.17 8.86 -8.89
CA MET A 591 20.57 9.02 -8.48
C MET A 591 20.71 8.74 -6.98
N ASN A 592 21.83 8.13 -6.60
CA ASN A 592 22.17 8.03 -5.18
C ASN A 592 22.60 9.37 -4.63
N GLN A 593 22.03 9.73 -3.51
CA GLN A 593 22.29 10.95 -2.73
C GLN A 593 22.32 10.59 -1.24
N SER A 594 22.33 11.56 -0.36
CA SER A 594 22.26 11.34 1.08
C SER A 594 21.03 11.99 1.66
N ALA A 595 20.40 11.35 2.63
CA ALA A 595 19.22 11.89 3.29
C ALA A 595 19.34 11.86 4.82
N ARG A 596 18.56 12.73 5.46
CA ARG A 596 18.35 12.75 6.91
C ARG A 596 16.87 12.94 7.19
N LEU A 597 16.34 12.09 8.08
CA LEU A 597 14.98 12.20 8.57
C LEU A 597 15.01 12.20 10.10
N TYR A 598 14.16 12.99 10.72
CA TYR A 598 13.95 12.95 12.16
C TYR A 598 12.54 13.41 12.50
N GLY A 599 12.05 12.99 13.65
CA GLY A 599 10.70 13.34 14.04
C GLY A 599 10.32 12.87 15.41
N LEU A 600 9.02 12.97 15.67
CA LEU A 600 8.40 12.59 16.93
C LEU A 600 7.00 12.04 16.64
N ASP A 601 6.75 10.83 17.13
CA ASP A 601 5.42 10.25 17.17
C ASP A 601 4.89 10.27 18.60
N LEU A 602 3.67 10.78 18.76
CA LEU A 602 2.93 10.70 20.01
C LEU A 602 1.66 9.87 19.79
N SER A 603 1.33 9.05 20.76
CA SER A 603 0.04 8.37 20.82
C SER A 603 -0.42 8.22 22.24
N GLY A 604 -1.74 8.19 22.44
CA GLY A 604 -2.27 8.00 23.77
C GLY A 604 -3.76 7.68 23.75
N ARG A 605 -4.19 7.04 24.83
CA ARG A 605 -5.60 6.81 25.14
C ARG A 605 -5.82 6.90 26.65
N MET A 606 -6.96 7.42 27.05
CA MET A 606 -7.33 7.50 28.46
C MET A 606 -8.85 7.46 28.64
N PRO A 607 -9.38 6.85 29.69
CA PRO A 607 -10.75 7.00 30.10
C PRO A 607 -10.96 8.43 30.66
N LEU A 608 -12.08 9.05 30.33
CA LEU A 608 -12.44 10.39 30.83
C LEU A 608 -13.48 10.30 31.93
N ALA A 609 -14.56 9.56 31.70
CA ALA A 609 -15.66 9.43 32.64
C ALA A 609 -16.43 8.14 32.42
N LYS A 610 -16.96 7.56 33.52
CA LYS A 610 -17.95 6.49 33.50
C LYS A 610 -19.21 7.01 34.15
N THR A 611 -20.31 7.06 33.40
CA THR A 611 -21.57 7.66 33.83
C THR A 611 -22.74 6.69 33.53
N GLY A 612 -23.94 7.02 33.96
CA GLY A 612 -25.13 6.26 33.63
C GLY A 612 -25.52 6.29 32.14
N VAL A 613 -24.96 7.22 31.36
CA VAL A 613 -25.16 7.31 29.90
C VAL A 613 -23.99 6.74 29.10
N GLY A 614 -23.01 6.10 29.76
CA GLY A 614 -21.92 5.39 29.08
C GLY A 614 -20.53 5.74 29.58
N GLU A 615 -19.53 5.09 28.99
CA GLU A 615 -18.12 5.29 29.23
C GLU A 615 -17.55 6.21 28.14
N PHE A 616 -16.91 7.28 28.56
CA PHE A 616 -16.24 8.24 27.68
C PHE A 616 -14.74 8.07 27.77
N GLY A 617 -14.07 8.13 26.62
CA GLY A 617 -12.62 8.07 26.51
C GLY A 617 -12.08 9.07 25.50
N LEU A 618 -10.79 9.33 25.60
CA LEU A 618 -10.04 10.12 24.62
C LEU A 618 -8.92 9.25 24.07
N LYS A 619 -8.75 9.27 22.74
CA LYS A 619 -7.58 8.72 22.05
C LYS A 619 -7.00 9.74 21.10
N GLY A 620 -5.71 9.69 20.85
CA GLY A 620 -5.09 10.61 19.90
C GLY A 620 -3.73 10.16 19.43
N THR A 621 -3.34 10.70 18.28
CA THR A 621 -2.02 10.55 17.70
C THR A 621 -1.52 11.89 17.19
N LEU A 622 -0.20 12.09 17.20
CA LEU A 622 0.46 13.22 16.57
C LEU A 622 1.72 12.69 15.89
N GLY A 623 1.93 13.08 14.64
CA GLY A 623 3.13 12.76 13.87
C GLY A 623 3.83 14.04 13.39
N TYR A 624 5.13 14.10 13.60
CA TYR A 624 6.00 15.12 13.03
C TYR A 624 7.21 14.46 12.39
N THR A 625 7.45 14.76 11.13
CA THR A 625 8.61 14.28 10.37
C THR A 625 9.25 15.46 9.63
N ASN A 626 10.57 15.56 9.70
CA ASN A 626 11.37 16.43 8.85
C ASN A 626 12.35 15.57 8.05
N GLY A 627 12.31 15.69 6.73
CA GLY A 627 13.17 14.97 5.80
C GLY A 627 13.92 15.94 4.87
N ARG A 628 15.24 15.80 4.79
CA ARG A 628 16.10 16.64 3.95
C ARG A 628 17.09 15.79 3.16
N ASN A 629 17.21 16.09 1.88
CA ASN A 629 18.35 15.70 1.07
C ASN A 629 19.57 16.46 1.57
N ARG A 630 20.66 15.76 1.88
CA ARG A 630 21.83 16.39 2.50
C ARG A 630 22.84 16.93 1.48
N ASP A 631 22.75 16.48 0.24
CA ASP A 631 23.64 16.90 -0.83
C ASP A 631 23.13 18.20 -1.48
N THR A 632 21.83 18.39 -1.54
CA THR A 632 21.19 19.57 -2.13
C THR A 632 20.59 20.54 -1.10
N GLY A 633 20.31 20.06 0.12
CA GLY A 633 19.57 20.83 1.14
C GLY A 633 18.06 20.85 0.92
N ASP A 634 17.56 20.22 -0.15
CA ASP A 634 16.16 20.19 -0.55
C ASP A 634 15.28 19.35 0.38
N GLY A 635 13.97 19.57 0.40
CA GLY A 635 12.98 18.71 1.04
C GLY A 635 12.94 17.34 0.37
N LEU A 636 12.70 16.28 1.15
CA LEU A 636 12.41 14.96 0.61
C LEU A 636 10.95 14.90 0.16
N TYR A 637 10.70 14.14 -0.89
CA TYR A 637 9.36 13.88 -1.39
C TYR A 637 8.59 12.95 -0.43
N ASN A 638 7.26 13.06 -0.40
CA ASN A 638 6.36 12.24 0.44
C ASN A 638 6.53 12.36 1.96
N VAL A 639 7.08 13.47 2.44
CA VAL A 639 7.13 13.75 3.88
C VAL A 639 5.82 14.41 4.32
N MET A 640 5.11 13.76 5.24
CA MET A 640 3.86 14.27 5.82
C MET A 640 4.16 15.45 6.75
N PRO A 641 3.49 16.61 6.59
CA PRO A 641 3.62 17.71 7.53
C PRO A 641 3.06 17.33 8.91
N LEU A 642 3.34 18.17 9.92
CA LEU A 642 2.79 17.99 11.27
C LEU A 642 1.29 17.70 11.18
N ASN A 643 0.88 16.58 11.77
CA ASN A 643 -0.51 16.13 11.76
C ASN A 643 -0.90 15.55 13.11
N ALA A 644 -2.18 15.66 13.42
CA ALA A 644 -2.74 15.13 14.66
C ALA A 644 -4.15 14.64 14.45
N LYS A 645 -4.52 13.62 15.21
CA LYS A 645 -5.88 13.12 15.35
C LYS A 645 -6.26 13.08 16.81
N LEU A 646 -7.48 13.50 17.12
CA LEU A 646 -8.09 13.37 18.44
C LEU A 646 -9.47 12.77 18.28
N ALA A 647 -9.80 11.75 19.05
CA ALA A 647 -11.11 11.12 19.04
C ALA A 647 -11.69 11.04 20.46
N LEU A 648 -12.83 11.65 20.65
CA LEU A 648 -13.69 11.45 21.81
C LEU A 648 -14.54 10.20 21.55
N THR A 649 -14.37 9.17 22.37
CA THR A 649 -15.08 7.89 22.24
C THR A 649 -16.18 7.78 23.31
N HIS A 650 -17.27 7.10 22.96
CA HIS A 650 -18.37 6.81 23.85
C HIS A 650 -18.84 5.37 23.66
N ARG A 651 -18.95 4.62 24.75
CA ARG A 651 -19.45 3.25 24.77
C ARG A 651 -20.61 3.10 25.76
N LEU A 652 -21.69 2.47 25.29
CA LEU A 652 -22.85 2.17 26.13
C LEU A 652 -23.54 0.90 25.62
N SER A 653 -23.44 -0.20 26.38
CA SER A 653 -23.97 -1.51 25.96
C SER A 653 -23.45 -1.90 24.57
N GLY A 654 -24.33 -2.06 23.56
CA GLY A 654 -23.97 -2.36 22.17
C GLY A 654 -23.47 -1.18 21.34
N TRP A 655 -23.59 0.07 21.85
CA TRP A 655 -23.16 1.27 21.15
C TRP A 655 -21.64 1.51 21.29
N ASP A 656 -20.99 1.85 20.20
CA ASP A 656 -19.62 2.37 20.15
C ASP A 656 -19.60 3.56 19.20
N ASN A 657 -19.35 4.76 19.72
CA ASN A 657 -19.42 6.01 18.98
C ASN A 657 -18.12 6.79 19.13
N ALA A 658 -17.80 7.61 18.13
CA ALA A 658 -16.66 8.52 18.19
C ALA A 658 -16.92 9.82 17.43
N VAL A 659 -16.38 10.91 17.96
CA VAL A 659 -16.19 12.17 17.25
C VAL A 659 -14.69 12.34 17.06
N GLU A 660 -14.25 12.40 15.81
CA GLU A 660 -12.85 12.50 15.44
C GLU A 660 -12.54 13.86 14.84
N LEU A 661 -11.48 14.50 15.31
CA LEU A 661 -10.89 15.71 14.76
C LEU A 661 -9.55 15.35 14.13
N VAL A 662 -9.39 15.58 12.82
CA VAL A 662 -8.15 15.41 12.06
C VAL A 662 -7.60 16.78 11.72
N MET A 663 -6.35 17.04 12.08
CA MET A 663 -5.67 18.31 11.84
C MET A 663 -4.36 18.05 11.08
N VAL A 664 -4.12 18.81 10.03
CA VAL A 664 -2.93 18.71 9.19
C VAL A 664 -2.41 20.12 8.91
N LYS A 665 -1.14 20.35 9.18
CA LYS A 665 -0.45 21.61 8.86
C LYS A 665 -0.27 21.73 7.34
N GLY A 666 -0.18 22.94 6.81
CA GLY A 666 0.23 23.17 5.42
C GLY A 666 1.60 22.56 5.13
N LYS A 667 1.75 22.00 3.93
CA LYS A 667 3.01 21.50 3.41
C LYS A 667 3.64 22.57 2.53
N GLU A 668 4.82 23.06 2.94
CA GLU A 668 5.57 24.13 2.28
C GLU A 668 7.03 23.74 2.01
N ASP A 669 7.48 22.63 2.57
CA ASP A 669 8.85 22.10 2.50
C ASP A 669 8.93 20.87 1.58
N GLY A 670 8.40 20.98 0.35
CA GLY A 670 8.41 19.91 -0.65
C GLY A 670 9.76 19.74 -1.36
N SER A 671 9.86 18.74 -2.23
CA SER A 671 11.00 18.52 -3.11
C SER A 671 10.99 19.48 -4.29
N SER A 672 11.95 20.43 -4.32
CA SER A 672 12.09 21.37 -5.44
C SER A 672 12.56 20.69 -6.72
N ALA A 673 13.37 19.63 -6.61
CA ALA A 673 13.78 18.84 -7.78
C ALA A 673 12.57 18.25 -8.53
N ARG A 674 11.53 17.90 -7.79
CA ARG A 674 10.27 17.33 -8.33
C ARG A 674 9.19 18.37 -8.61
N ASN A 675 9.43 19.64 -8.31
CA ASN A 675 8.38 20.64 -8.30
C ASN A 675 7.16 20.21 -7.49
N GLU A 676 7.39 19.62 -6.30
CA GLU A 676 6.33 19.15 -5.41
C GLU A 676 5.47 20.35 -4.97
N MET A 677 4.16 20.14 -5.01
CA MET A 677 3.22 21.23 -4.77
C MET A 677 2.97 21.45 -3.28
N ASP A 678 2.90 22.72 -2.90
CA ASP A 678 2.42 23.10 -1.59
C ASP A 678 0.94 22.78 -1.43
N THR A 679 0.55 22.41 -0.22
CA THR A 679 -0.86 22.19 0.13
C THR A 679 -1.24 22.98 1.39
N PRO A 680 -2.41 23.64 1.40
CA PRO A 680 -2.86 24.36 2.60
C PRO A 680 -3.19 23.41 3.73
N GLY A 681 -3.01 23.86 4.97
CA GLY A 681 -3.42 23.13 6.15
C GLY A 681 -4.95 23.00 6.26
N TYR A 682 -5.40 21.95 6.95
CA TYR A 682 -6.84 21.71 7.12
C TYR A 682 -7.15 21.04 8.46
N ALA A 683 -8.43 21.15 8.83
CA ALA A 683 -9.03 20.37 9.91
C ALA A 683 -10.34 19.76 9.42
N LEU A 684 -10.57 18.48 9.75
CA LEU A 684 -11.78 17.74 9.42
C LEU A 684 -12.41 17.19 10.70
N VAL A 685 -13.73 17.13 10.74
CA VAL A 685 -14.48 16.45 11.78
C VAL A 685 -15.17 15.25 11.16
N ASN A 686 -14.99 14.07 11.75
CA ASN A 686 -15.66 12.83 11.35
C ASN A 686 -16.53 12.33 12.51
N LEU A 687 -17.63 11.71 12.17
CA LEU A 687 -18.53 11.05 13.11
C LEU A 687 -18.58 9.56 12.80
N ARG A 688 -18.47 8.73 13.82
CA ARG A 688 -18.59 7.29 13.73
C ARG A 688 -19.57 6.79 14.77
N GLY A 689 -20.38 5.83 14.38
CA GLY A 689 -21.28 5.14 15.28
C GLY A 689 -21.44 3.69 14.88
N SER A 690 -21.62 2.83 15.85
CA SER A 690 -22.02 1.46 15.59
C SER A 690 -22.90 0.92 16.70
N TYR A 691 -23.73 -0.05 16.34
CA TYR A 691 -24.52 -0.82 17.30
C TYR A 691 -24.35 -2.32 17.03
N ALA A 692 -23.96 -3.06 18.05
CA ALA A 692 -23.74 -4.50 17.96
C ALA A 692 -24.88 -5.23 18.70
N TRP A 693 -25.58 -6.10 17.96
CA TRP A 693 -26.44 -7.15 18.49
C TRP A 693 -25.65 -8.47 18.59
N LYS A 694 -26.26 -9.52 19.08
CA LYS A 694 -25.61 -10.84 19.22
C LYS A 694 -25.04 -11.34 17.89
N GLN A 695 -25.78 -11.22 16.79
CA GLN A 695 -25.41 -11.74 15.46
C GLN A 695 -25.30 -10.67 14.38
N MET A 696 -25.63 -9.44 14.69
CA MET A 696 -25.64 -8.32 13.75
C MET A 696 -24.84 -7.16 14.28
N ARG A 697 -24.22 -6.41 13.37
CA ARG A 697 -23.62 -5.12 13.66
C ARG A 697 -23.99 -4.14 12.55
N LEU A 698 -24.47 -2.98 12.95
CA LEU A 698 -24.71 -1.83 12.08
C LEU A 698 -23.63 -0.79 12.38
N ASP A 699 -22.91 -0.37 11.36
CA ASP A 699 -21.95 0.73 11.41
C ASP A 699 -22.47 1.88 10.55
N PHE A 700 -22.26 3.12 10.99
CA PHE A 700 -22.66 4.31 10.24
C PHE A 700 -21.76 5.49 10.63
N GLY A 701 -21.69 6.48 9.76
CA GLY A 701 -20.91 7.66 10.06
C GLY A 701 -20.92 8.70 8.97
N VAL A 702 -20.16 9.76 9.22
CA VAL A 702 -19.95 10.86 8.29
C VAL A 702 -18.45 11.21 8.29
N GLU A 703 -17.82 11.09 7.15
CA GLU A 703 -16.48 11.62 6.91
C GLU A 703 -16.61 13.06 6.40
N ASN A 704 -15.69 13.94 6.81
CA ASN A 704 -15.66 15.36 6.43
C ASN A 704 -17.03 16.03 6.64
N LEU A 705 -17.50 16.03 7.88
CA LEU A 705 -18.84 16.51 8.28
C LEU A 705 -19.21 17.88 7.71
N PHE A 706 -18.25 18.80 7.64
CA PHE A 706 -18.47 20.18 7.21
C PHE A 706 -18.23 20.42 5.71
N ASP A 707 -18.03 19.34 4.94
CA ASP A 707 -17.81 19.40 3.49
C ASP A 707 -16.63 20.34 3.10
N LYS A 708 -15.55 20.26 3.85
CA LYS A 708 -14.37 21.09 3.66
C LYS A 708 -13.62 20.68 2.42
N LEU A 709 -13.33 21.63 1.53
CA LEU A 709 -12.32 21.42 0.49
C LEU A 709 -10.93 21.37 1.13
N TYR A 710 -10.21 20.28 0.90
CA TYR A 710 -8.85 20.08 1.35
C TYR A 710 -8.04 19.29 0.31
N TYR A 711 -6.73 19.27 0.46
CA TYR A 711 -5.82 18.58 -0.45
C TYR A 711 -4.96 17.60 0.33
N HIS A 712 -4.68 16.44 -0.27
CA HIS A 712 -3.80 15.44 0.32
C HIS A 712 -2.34 15.91 0.24
N PRO A 713 -1.62 16.11 1.37
CA PRO A 713 -0.22 16.52 1.33
C PRO A 713 0.71 15.53 0.64
N LEU A 714 0.31 14.26 0.58
CA LEU A 714 1.00 13.18 -0.11
C LEU A 714 0.22 12.70 -1.36
N GLY A 715 -0.74 13.48 -1.86
CA GLY A 715 -1.60 13.09 -2.98
C GLY A 715 -0.99 13.28 -4.36
N GLY A 716 0.13 14.01 -4.45
CA GLY A 716 0.77 14.33 -5.72
C GLY A 716 0.00 15.34 -6.57
N ALA A 717 0.22 15.31 -7.88
CA ALA A 717 -0.35 16.24 -8.86
C ALA A 717 -1.65 15.70 -9.46
N TYR A 718 -2.68 16.53 -9.55
CA TYR A 718 -3.91 16.16 -10.26
C TYR A 718 -3.68 16.08 -11.76
N THR A 719 -3.63 14.87 -12.29
CA THR A 719 -3.52 14.54 -13.72
C THR A 719 -4.70 13.69 -14.22
N GLY A 720 -5.77 13.58 -13.43
CA GLY A 720 -6.88 12.65 -13.63
C GLY A 720 -7.87 13.02 -14.73
N GLN A 721 -7.60 14.06 -15.57
CA GLN A 721 -8.56 14.54 -16.54
C GLN A 721 -7.87 15.18 -17.76
N GLY A 722 -8.40 14.95 -18.96
CA GLY A 722 -7.96 15.62 -20.18
C GLY A 722 -6.67 15.03 -20.78
N THR A 723 -5.86 15.88 -21.42
CA THR A 723 -4.61 15.46 -22.08
C THR A 723 -3.50 15.26 -21.08
N THR A 724 -3.11 14.02 -20.82
CA THR A 724 -2.13 13.67 -19.78
C THR A 724 -0.70 13.41 -20.27
N MET A 725 -0.50 13.25 -21.58
CA MET A 725 0.82 13.01 -22.19
C MET A 725 1.73 14.23 -22.29
N SER A 726 1.25 15.43 -21.95
CA SER A 726 2.00 16.67 -22.11
C SER A 726 2.53 17.21 -20.78
N SER A 727 3.73 17.80 -20.84
CA SER A 727 4.28 18.61 -19.74
C SER A 727 3.92 20.11 -19.86
N SER A 728 3.21 20.52 -20.96
CA SER A 728 2.89 21.92 -21.25
C SER A 728 1.99 22.55 -20.18
N THR A 729 2.34 23.75 -19.75
CA THR A 729 1.58 24.55 -18.77
C THR A 729 0.54 25.46 -19.41
N THR A 730 0.53 25.59 -20.75
CA THR A 730 -0.23 26.61 -21.47
C THR A 730 -1.51 26.11 -22.15
N ALA A 731 -1.64 24.78 -22.36
CA ALA A 731 -2.80 24.25 -23.07
C ALA A 731 -4.05 24.18 -22.16
N VAL A 732 -5.20 24.62 -22.68
CA VAL A 732 -6.50 24.62 -21.96
C VAL A 732 -7.02 23.19 -21.66
N THR A 733 -6.49 22.19 -22.38
CA THR A 733 -6.94 20.80 -22.38
C THR A 733 -5.98 19.85 -21.64
N THR A 734 -4.94 20.40 -21.02
CA THR A 734 -3.89 19.64 -20.33
C THR A 734 -3.96 19.94 -18.83
N PRO A 735 -3.82 18.96 -17.94
CA PRO A 735 -3.63 19.22 -16.53
C PRO A 735 -2.42 20.15 -16.35
N LYS A 736 -2.66 21.25 -15.66
CA LYS A 736 -1.59 22.20 -15.37
C LYS A 736 -0.87 21.78 -14.10
N TRP A 737 0.43 22.00 -14.06
CA TRP A 737 1.15 22.00 -12.81
C TRP A 737 0.50 23.01 -11.83
N GLY A 738 0.55 22.71 -10.52
CA GLY A 738 0.04 23.58 -9.48
C GLY A 738 -1.35 23.20 -8.94
N THR A 739 -1.94 22.10 -9.39
CA THR A 739 -3.18 21.57 -8.83
C THR A 739 -2.89 20.26 -8.10
N PRO A 740 -2.82 20.24 -6.75
CA PRO A 740 -2.69 19.02 -5.99
C PRO A 740 -4.02 18.22 -6.01
N VAL A 741 -3.96 16.93 -5.72
CA VAL A 741 -5.15 16.08 -5.65
C VAL A 741 -5.99 16.47 -4.43
N PRO A 742 -7.27 16.89 -4.61
CA PRO A 742 -8.14 17.17 -3.48
C PRO A 742 -8.62 15.89 -2.82
N GLY A 743 -8.87 15.97 -1.50
CA GLY A 743 -9.51 14.89 -0.78
C GLY A 743 -11.04 14.87 -0.96
N PRO A 744 -11.70 13.75 -0.63
CA PRO A 744 -13.15 13.62 -0.75
C PRO A 744 -13.90 14.65 0.10
N GLY A 745 -14.98 15.21 -0.46
CA GLY A 745 -15.97 15.98 0.25
C GLY A 745 -16.72 15.12 1.28
N ARG A 746 -17.81 15.65 1.82
CA ARG A 746 -18.62 14.92 2.81
C ARG A 746 -19.12 13.60 2.25
N SER A 747 -18.95 12.53 3.03
CA SER A 747 -19.46 11.19 2.72
C SER A 747 -20.20 10.62 3.92
N ILE A 748 -21.47 10.28 3.74
CA ILE A 748 -22.27 9.54 4.71
C ILE A 748 -22.14 8.06 4.36
N TYR A 749 -21.91 7.21 5.36
CA TYR A 749 -21.79 5.78 5.13
C TYR A 749 -22.63 4.95 6.10
N ALA A 750 -22.97 3.77 5.64
CA ALA A 750 -23.56 2.72 6.47
C ALA A 750 -23.02 1.35 6.04
N GLY A 751 -22.85 0.46 7.00
CA GLY A 751 -22.44 -0.93 6.81
C GLY A 751 -23.24 -1.86 7.72
N LEU A 752 -23.62 -3.02 7.20
CA LEU A 752 -24.29 -4.06 7.96
C LEU A 752 -23.48 -5.34 7.87
N THR A 753 -23.25 -5.96 9.02
CA THR A 753 -22.58 -7.25 9.12
C THR A 753 -23.46 -8.23 9.90
N VAL A 754 -23.65 -9.43 9.37
CA VAL A 754 -24.42 -10.53 10.00
C VAL A 754 -23.52 -11.73 10.15
N LYS A 755 -23.43 -12.29 11.37
CA LYS A 755 -22.68 -13.50 11.71
C LYS A 755 -23.61 -14.70 11.90
N PHE A 756 -23.17 -15.86 11.49
CA PHE A 756 -23.91 -17.11 11.59
C PHE A 756 -23.01 -18.28 12.01
#